data_3720d0698feb98b2e474799395ed0a94
#
_entry.id   3720d0698feb98b2e474799395ed0a94
#
_cell.length_a   1.000
_cell.length_b   1.000
_cell.length_c   1.000
_cell.angle_alpha   90.00
_cell.angle_beta   90.00
_cell.angle_gamma   90.00
#
_symmetry.space_group_name_H-M   'P 1'
#
loop_
_entity.id
_entity.type
_entity.pdbx_description
1 polymer ?
#
loop_
_entity_poly.entity_id
_entity_poly.type
_entity_poly.pdbx_seq_one_letter_code
_entity_poly.pdbx_strand_id
1 'polypeptide(L)'
;MNVSNRKCVRTLARRSLRASRTRNLIAVLAIALTTVLFTSLFTIALSINDGFQQNNFRQVGGYSHGGFKYLTEAQYEALKDDPLIGQAGLRRFVGMPTQAPFNKAHVEVSYADANDAHWMYCDPAEGRLPREGTDEAATDTHVLELLGVEPELGARFTLTFDVDGHETTQTFTLSGWWEYDEAIVANHVLLPESRVDALLDEAGVNPNAPEDGMTGAWNLDVMLKSGSAHIERDMEQILAGHGFQSEDAAGEDYIRSGVNWGYTGAQLASGLDVQVVAAIAAVLLLILFTGYLIIYNVFQISVTNDIRFYGLLKTIGTTGRQLRRIIRYQALALSLAGIPVGLLLGWLVGAGLTPAVIGRLNGVTNVVSVNPVLFAASALFALVTVLLSCRKPGRMAAKVSPVEAVRYTERSKTRRKAGKRVGKGVSLLSMAWANLGRNRGKTVVTVLSLCLAVVLLTMTVTFAKGFDMDKYIAAFTASDFILADAGHFQTGGEVFNPDMALPENAVEEVEARGGITAGGRTYGCTSPVEEFITEEYYRSVWGRWNDAETLDQMVSGMDRTEDGLLADRAQLYGMERFALDRLTVLEGDISKLYEPGGRYVAAVYSEDDYGSPRMDSHWARLGDKITLRHVEEYEYYNPNTGEVYGGEEDIPEGAPFAARAVKYRDLEYEVAALVSVPTALSYRYYGADEFILNDQTFLQDTGTADIMYYAFDVDDGATADMEGFLRDYTENVNPQLDYESKAAYAAEFEGFRGMFLMLGGALSFIVGLVGVLNFFNAVLTGIITRRREFAVLQSIGMTGGQLKKMLVLEGLLYTLAAVLASLLLTVVMGPLLGTAVNSLFWFFTYRFTLAPILLIFPIFVVLGLVIPLLTYRSIARHTVVERLREAE
;
A
#
# COMPACT_ATOMS: atom_id res chain seq x y z
N MET A 1 57.88 11.19 -15.70
CA MET A 1 57.10 12.10 -16.59
C MET A 1 55.65 11.60 -16.69
N ASN A 2 54.70 12.35 -16.17
CA ASN A 2 53.25 12.07 -16.31
C ASN A 2 52.73 12.69 -17.61
N VAL A 3 52.95 12.06 -18.76
CA VAL A 3 52.41 12.49 -20.04
C VAL A 3 50.92 12.16 -20.09
N SER A 4 50.07 13.15 -19.81
CA SER A 4 48.61 13.00 -19.89
C SER A 4 48.11 13.16 -21.34
N ASN A 5 48.37 12.16 -22.18
CA ASN A 5 47.96 12.19 -23.60
C ASN A 5 46.46 11.71 -23.71
N ARG A 6 45.52 12.58 -23.32
CA ARG A 6 44.07 12.27 -23.33
C ARG A 6 43.54 11.93 -24.74
N LYS A 7 44.07 12.60 -25.78
CA LYS A 7 43.70 12.35 -27.19
C LYS A 7 44.09 10.94 -27.63
N CYS A 8 45.33 10.48 -27.34
CA CYS A 8 45.82 9.16 -27.68
C CYS A 8 44.99 8.04 -27.00
N VAL A 9 44.69 8.20 -25.69
CA VAL A 9 43.88 7.27 -24.91
C VAL A 9 42.48 7.12 -25.50
N ARG A 10 41.81 8.20 -25.89
CA ARG A 10 40.49 8.22 -26.55
C ARG A 10 40.51 7.53 -27.91
N THR A 11 41.52 7.87 -28.74
CA THR A 11 41.69 7.28 -30.09
C THR A 11 41.91 5.77 -29.99
N LEU A 12 42.75 5.32 -29.06
CA LEU A 12 43.04 3.90 -28.84
C LEU A 12 41.74 3.15 -28.35
N ALA A 13 41.01 3.73 -27.41
CA ALA A 13 39.73 3.17 -26.96
C ALA A 13 38.74 3.01 -28.12
N ARG A 14 38.61 4.03 -29.00
CA ARG A 14 37.66 4.01 -30.14
C ARG A 14 38.10 2.98 -31.20
N ARG A 15 39.42 2.85 -31.51
CA ARG A 15 39.93 1.82 -32.45
C ARG A 15 39.74 0.42 -31.91
N SER A 16 39.98 0.19 -30.62
CA SER A 16 39.77 -1.11 -29.99
C SER A 16 38.27 -1.51 -30.00
N LEU A 17 37.34 -0.54 -29.78
CA LEU A 17 35.90 -0.81 -29.92
C LEU A 17 35.55 -1.22 -31.36
N ARG A 18 36.05 -0.53 -32.38
CA ARG A 18 35.77 -0.87 -33.80
C ARG A 18 36.28 -2.28 -34.19
N ALA A 19 37.36 -2.73 -33.60
CA ALA A 19 37.96 -4.04 -33.89
C ALA A 19 37.14 -5.21 -33.27
N SER A 20 36.28 -4.99 -32.28
CA SER A 20 35.64 -6.07 -31.51
C SER A 20 34.11 -6.00 -31.52
N ARG A 21 33.48 -6.00 -32.72
CA ARG A 21 32.03 -5.79 -32.92
C ARG A 21 31.13 -6.73 -32.11
N THR A 22 31.33 -8.05 -32.18
CA THR A 22 30.51 -9.07 -31.50
C THR A 22 30.56 -8.91 -29.98
N ARG A 23 31.77 -8.64 -29.45
CA ARG A 23 31.99 -8.41 -28.03
C ARG A 23 31.23 -7.15 -27.55
N ASN A 24 31.33 -6.08 -28.36
CA ASN A 24 30.65 -4.81 -28.02
C ASN A 24 29.14 -5.00 -28.03
N LEU A 25 28.58 -5.76 -28.98
CA LEU A 25 27.16 -6.08 -29.01
C LEU A 25 26.71 -6.77 -27.71
N ILE A 26 27.46 -7.76 -27.25
CA ILE A 26 27.18 -8.47 -25.99
C ILE A 26 27.23 -7.49 -24.80
N ALA A 27 28.20 -6.57 -24.80
CA ALA A 27 28.31 -5.57 -23.72
C ALA A 27 27.16 -4.54 -23.78
N VAL A 28 26.77 -4.07 -24.97
CA VAL A 28 25.61 -3.18 -25.14
C VAL A 28 24.34 -3.88 -24.70
N LEU A 29 24.13 -5.14 -25.10
CA LEU A 29 22.96 -5.93 -24.67
C LEU A 29 22.92 -6.12 -23.16
N ALA A 30 24.07 -6.38 -22.52
CA ALA A 30 24.16 -6.52 -21.07
C ALA A 30 23.82 -5.18 -20.35
N ILE A 31 24.31 -4.06 -20.85
CA ILE A 31 23.99 -2.73 -20.32
C ILE A 31 22.52 -2.40 -20.56
N ALA A 32 22.01 -2.65 -21.78
CA ALA A 32 20.60 -2.42 -22.11
C ALA A 32 19.69 -3.25 -21.22
N LEU A 33 19.95 -4.55 -21.04
CA LEU A 33 19.14 -5.42 -20.18
C LEU A 33 19.17 -4.98 -18.71
N THR A 34 20.32 -4.55 -18.20
CA THR A 34 20.42 -3.98 -16.86
C THR A 34 19.62 -2.69 -16.74
N THR A 35 19.64 -1.85 -17.78
CA THR A 35 18.83 -0.62 -17.80
C THR A 35 17.36 -0.92 -17.93
N VAL A 36 16.97 -1.93 -18.75
CA VAL A 36 15.57 -2.42 -18.80
C VAL A 36 15.08 -2.81 -17.40
N LEU A 37 15.88 -3.59 -16.66
CA LEU A 37 15.55 -3.99 -15.30
C LEU A 37 15.26 -2.77 -14.41
N PHE A 38 16.14 -1.77 -14.42
CA PHE A 38 15.97 -0.58 -13.59
C PHE A 38 14.78 0.27 -14.04
N THR A 39 14.68 0.52 -15.35
CA THR A 39 13.62 1.38 -15.88
C THR A 39 12.25 0.74 -15.72
N SER A 40 12.08 -0.55 -16.01
CA SER A 40 10.79 -1.22 -15.85
C SER A 40 10.33 -1.23 -14.38
N LEU A 41 11.26 -1.49 -13.45
CA LEU A 41 10.93 -1.47 -12.03
C LEU A 41 10.56 -0.05 -11.55
N PHE A 42 11.35 0.97 -11.92
CA PHE A 42 11.04 2.34 -11.54
C PHE A 42 9.77 2.85 -12.22
N THR A 43 9.49 2.44 -13.47
CA THR A 43 8.20 2.75 -14.13
C THR A 43 7.03 2.19 -13.34
N ILE A 44 7.06 0.91 -13.00
CA ILE A 44 5.99 0.26 -12.24
C ILE A 44 5.86 0.91 -10.85
N ALA A 45 6.96 1.10 -10.13
CA ALA A 45 6.94 1.68 -8.79
C ALA A 45 6.38 3.11 -8.77
N LEU A 46 6.82 3.97 -9.71
CA LEU A 46 6.30 5.33 -9.80
C LEU A 46 4.85 5.36 -10.32
N SER A 47 4.48 4.46 -11.25
CA SER A 47 3.09 4.37 -11.69
C SER A 47 2.14 3.95 -10.57
N ILE A 48 2.55 3.02 -9.72
CA ILE A 48 1.79 2.63 -8.52
C ILE A 48 1.70 3.82 -7.56
N ASN A 49 2.82 4.50 -7.31
CA ASN A 49 2.83 5.69 -6.45
C ASN A 49 1.92 6.80 -7.01
N ASP A 50 2.01 7.09 -8.30
CA ASP A 50 1.16 8.09 -8.96
C ASP A 50 -0.32 7.67 -8.92
N GLY A 51 -0.61 6.36 -9.09
CA GLY A 51 -1.96 5.81 -8.98
C GLY A 51 -2.53 5.90 -7.57
N PHE A 52 -1.75 5.58 -6.53
CA PHE A 52 -2.15 5.79 -5.14
C PHE A 52 -2.33 7.26 -4.80
N GLN A 53 -1.44 8.13 -5.28
CA GLN A 53 -1.58 9.56 -5.08
C GLN A 53 -2.88 10.10 -5.71
N GLN A 54 -3.19 9.68 -6.93
CA GLN A 54 -4.45 10.05 -7.60
C GLN A 54 -5.68 9.50 -6.86
N ASN A 55 -5.59 8.29 -6.32
CA ASN A 55 -6.65 7.74 -5.49
C ASN A 55 -6.81 8.51 -4.17
N ASN A 56 -5.70 8.77 -3.46
CA ASN A 56 -5.73 9.53 -2.23
C ASN A 56 -6.34 10.92 -2.42
N PHE A 57 -6.06 11.60 -3.55
CA PHE A 57 -6.69 12.88 -3.85
C PHE A 57 -8.21 12.78 -3.97
N ARG A 58 -8.72 11.68 -4.54
CA ARG A 58 -10.17 11.41 -4.64
C ARG A 58 -10.78 11.08 -3.29
N GLN A 59 -10.05 10.33 -2.46
CA GLN A 59 -10.50 9.96 -1.11
C GLN A 59 -10.54 11.15 -0.14
N VAL A 60 -9.67 12.15 -0.29
CA VAL A 60 -9.66 13.36 0.55
C VAL A 60 -10.48 14.51 -0.03
N GLY A 61 -11.19 14.28 -1.14
CA GLY A 61 -12.09 15.23 -1.78
C GLY A 61 -11.44 16.20 -2.76
N GLY A 62 -10.14 16.10 -3.06
CA GLY A 62 -9.50 16.96 -4.04
C GLY A 62 -7.98 16.93 -4.04
N TYR A 63 -7.38 17.61 -5.02
CA TYR A 63 -5.92 17.67 -5.16
C TYR A 63 -5.32 19.04 -4.82
N SER A 64 -6.04 19.91 -4.07
CA SER A 64 -5.42 21.07 -3.41
C SER A 64 -4.25 20.63 -2.53
N HIS A 65 -3.27 21.51 -2.28
CA HIS A 65 -2.16 21.17 -1.38
C HIS A 65 -2.62 21.05 0.07
N GLY A 66 -3.67 21.78 0.44
CA GLY A 66 -4.31 21.78 1.74
C GLY A 66 -5.35 22.87 1.82
N GLY A 67 -6.04 22.97 2.96
CA GLY A 67 -7.09 23.94 3.15
C GLY A 67 -7.16 24.46 4.58
N PHE A 68 -7.69 25.67 4.73
CA PHE A 68 -8.10 26.29 5.99
C PHE A 68 -9.61 26.20 6.07
N LYS A 69 -10.13 25.58 7.12
CA LYS A 69 -11.53 25.17 7.21
C LYS A 69 -12.31 26.00 8.23
N TYR A 70 -13.58 26.20 7.95
CA TYR A 70 -14.57 26.81 8.85
C TYR A 70 -14.18 28.24 9.25
N LEU A 71 -13.70 29.01 8.29
CA LEU A 71 -13.31 30.39 8.47
C LEU A 71 -14.53 31.29 8.57
N THR A 72 -14.41 32.39 9.33
CA THR A 72 -15.26 33.54 9.17
C THR A 72 -14.89 34.29 7.88
N GLU A 73 -15.79 35.12 7.37
CA GLU A 73 -15.52 35.98 6.22
C GLU A 73 -14.24 36.83 6.40
N ALA A 74 -14.06 37.39 7.59
CA ALA A 74 -12.90 38.22 7.93
C ALA A 74 -11.57 37.41 7.89
N GLN A 75 -11.59 36.20 8.39
CA GLN A 75 -10.41 35.28 8.33
C GLN A 75 -10.08 34.88 6.88
N TYR A 76 -11.11 34.51 6.10
CA TYR A 76 -10.96 34.22 4.68
C TYR A 76 -10.33 35.38 3.91
N GLU A 77 -10.89 36.59 4.05
CA GLU A 77 -10.38 37.79 3.41
C GLU A 77 -8.93 38.12 3.82
N ALA A 78 -8.56 37.83 5.06
CA ALA A 78 -7.18 38.02 5.52
C ALA A 78 -6.18 37.04 4.88
N LEU A 79 -6.58 35.77 4.68
CA LEU A 79 -5.67 34.69 4.28
C LEU A 79 -5.55 34.52 2.76
N LYS A 80 -6.63 34.71 1.98
CA LYS A 80 -6.73 34.34 0.56
C LYS A 80 -5.63 34.92 -0.35
N ASP A 81 -5.12 36.10 -0.01
CA ASP A 81 -4.12 36.84 -0.80
C ASP A 81 -2.69 36.71 -0.24
N ASP A 82 -2.42 35.77 0.67
CA ASP A 82 -1.10 35.58 1.25
C ASP A 82 -0.03 35.30 0.15
N PRO A 83 1.18 35.90 0.28
CA PRO A 83 2.25 35.74 -0.70
C PRO A 83 2.70 34.30 -0.98
N LEU A 84 2.51 33.36 -0.04
CA LEU A 84 2.86 31.93 -0.21
C LEU A 84 1.80 31.17 -1.03
N ILE A 85 0.58 31.68 -1.11
CA ILE A 85 -0.51 31.10 -1.89
C ILE A 85 -0.29 31.39 -3.37
N GLY A 86 -0.26 30.37 -4.18
CA GLY A 86 -0.14 30.45 -5.64
C GLY A 86 -1.49 30.63 -6.31
N GLN A 87 -2.47 29.81 -5.88
CA GLN A 87 -3.87 29.86 -6.28
C GLN A 87 -4.73 29.55 -5.05
N ALA A 88 -5.84 30.24 -4.92
CA ALA A 88 -6.84 30.04 -3.87
C ALA A 88 -8.13 29.51 -4.51
N GLY A 89 -8.83 28.63 -3.80
CA GLY A 89 -10.17 28.15 -4.12
C GLY A 89 -11.07 28.36 -2.93
N LEU A 90 -12.34 28.69 -3.18
CA LEU A 90 -13.35 28.89 -2.16
C LEU A 90 -14.43 27.84 -2.26
N ARG A 91 -14.73 27.19 -1.12
CA ARG A 91 -15.90 26.32 -0.94
C ARG A 91 -16.73 26.75 0.26
N ARG A 92 -18.05 26.64 0.13
CA ARG A 92 -19.00 26.90 1.23
C ARG A 92 -20.02 25.76 1.24
N PHE A 93 -20.01 24.97 2.30
CA PHE A 93 -20.95 23.88 2.52
C PHE A 93 -22.30 24.44 2.96
N VAL A 94 -23.40 23.81 2.50
CA VAL A 94 -24.75 24.22 2.84
C VAL A 94 -25.50 23.13 3.60
N GLY A 95 -25.39 21.89 3.17
CA GLY A 95 -26.10 20.79 3.79
C GLY A 95 -26.03 19.49 2.98
N MET A 96 -26.69 18.46 3.48
CA MET A 96 -26.72 17.13 2.86
C MET A 96 -28.14 16.56 2.83
N PRO A 97 -28.54 15.87 1.73
CA PRO A 97 -29.72 15.02 1.74
C PRO A 97 -29.42 13.73 2.48
N THR A 98 -30.24 13.39 3.48
CA THR A 98 -30.05 12.18 4.31
C THR A 98 -31.09 11.10 4.04
N GLN A 99 -32.22 11.45 3.41
CA GLN A 99 -33.29 10.51 3.11
C GLN A 99 -33.01 9.69 1.83
N ALA A 100 -33.61 8.51 1.73
CA ALA A 100 -33.54 7.71 0.52
C ALA A 100 -33.97 8.52 -0.72
N PRO A 101 -33.24 8.39 -1.83
CA PRO A 101 -32.19 7.44 -2.17
C PRO A 101 -30.74 7.87 -1.77
N PHE A 102 -30.56 8.98 -1.03
CA PHE A 102 -29.26 9.55 -0.68
C PHE A 102 -28.65 8.98 0.61
N ASN A 103 -29.41 8.21 1.37
CA ASN A 103 -28.94 7.58 2.61
C ASN A 103 -27.74 6.61 2.45
N LYS A 104 -27.38 6.22 1.21
CA LYS A 104 -26.23 5.36 0.86
C LYS A 104 -25.12 6.12 0.12
N ALA A 105 -25.35 7.38 -0.19
CA ALA A 105 -24.41 8.18 -0.95
C ALA A 105 -24.10 9.47 -0.20
N HIS A 106 -22.81 9.75 0.00
CA HIS A 106 -22.42 11.03 0.57
C HIS A 106 -22.56 12.11 -0.50
N VAL A 107 -23.60 12.97 -0.37
CA VAL A 107 -23.88 14.05 -1.31
C VAL A 107 -23.88 15.39 -0.55
N GLU A 108 -23.00 16.30 -0.95
CA GLU A 108 -22.87 17.62 -0.36
C GLU A 108 -23.50 18.69 -1.28
N VAL A 109 -24.40 19.50 -0.73
CA VAL A 109 -24.87 20.72 -1.39
C VAL A 109 -23.93 21.84 -0.98
N SER A 110 -23.28 22.50 -1.95
CA SER A 110 -22.25 23.50 -1.66
C SER A 110 -22.09 24.52 -2.78
N TYR A 111 -21.42 25.62 -2.50
CA TYR A 111 -20.77 26.46 -3.48
C TYR A 111 -19.31 26.09 -3.62
N ALA A 112 -18.79 26.13 -4.84
CA ALA A 112 -17.36 26.07 -5.13
C ALA A 112 -17.03 27.05 -6.26
N ASP A 113 -15.95 27.79 -6.09
CA ASP A 113 -15.44 28.61 -7.19
C ASP A 113 -14.79 27.76 -8.30
N ALA A 114 -14.40 28.37 -9.41
CA ALA A 114 -13.83 27.62 -10.54
C ALA A 114 -12.53 26.86 -10.21
N ASN A 115 -11.72 27.37 -9.26
CA ASN A 115 -10.48 26.71 -8.85
C ASN A 115 -10.80 25.48 -8.01
N ASP A 116 -11.65 25.65 -7.02
CA ASP A 116 -11.99 24.59 -6.07
C ASP A 116 -12.79 23.47 -6.76
N ALA A 117 -13.81 23.83 -7.55
CA ALA A 117 -14.55 22.86 -8.39
C ALA A 117 -13.62 22.03 -9.28
N HIS A 118 -12.60 22.66 -9.89
CA HIS A 118 -11.59 21.97 -10.66
C HIS A 118 -10.75 21.01 -9.81
N TRP A 119 -10.34 21.42 -8.63
CA TRP A 119 -9.53 20.56 -7.73
C TRP A 119 -10.32 19.41 -7.14
N MET A 120 -11.62 19.57 -6.92
CA MET A 120 -12.54 18.53 -6.48
C MET A 120 -13.00 17.58 -7.60
N TYR A 121 -12.50 17.72 -8.84
CA TYR A 121 -12.93 16.96 -10.02
C TYR A 121 -14.38 17.22 -10.46
N CYS A 122 -14.94 18.39 -10.12
CA CYS A 122 -16.28 18.82 -10.46
C CYS A 122 -16.33 19.68 -11.74
N ASP A 123 -15.44 19.41 -12.70
CA ASP A 123 -15.45 20.10 -14.01
C ASP A 123 -16.60 19.57 -14.86
N PRO A 124 -17.55 20.41 -15.31
CA PRO A 124 -18.64 19.94 -16.17
C PRO A 124 -18.15 19.33 -17.49
N ALA A 125 -18.52 18.08 -17.77
CA ALA A 125 -18.30 17.41 -19.04
C ALA A 125 -19.19 18.04 -20.14
N GLU A 126 -20.42 18.43 -19.76
CA GLU A 126 -21.32 19.21 -20.58
C GLU A 126 -21.90 20.37 -19.75
N GLY A 127 -22.15 21.50 -20.41
CA GLY A 127 -22.67 22.69 -19.76
C GLY A 127 -21.59 23.54 -19.09
N ARG A 128 -21.85 24.01 -17.89
CA ARG A 128 -21.03 24.93 -17.13
C ARG A 128 -21.40 24.93 -15.65
N LEU A 129 -20.55 25.50 -14.80
CA LEU A 129 -20.90 25.81 -13.42
C LEU A 129 -22.07 26.81 -13.33
N PRO A 130 -22.87 26.79 -12.26
CA PRO A 130 -24.04 27.63 -12.07
C PRO A 130 -23.70 29.12 -12.12
N ARG A 131 -24.64 29.95 -12.61
CA ARG A 131 -24.47 31.40 -12.68
C ARG A 131 -25.05 32.08 -11.45
N GLU A 132 -24.39 33.12 -11.01
CA GLU A 132 -24.87 33.96 -9.92
C GLU A 132 -26.28 34.53 -10.19
N GLY A 133 -27.10 34.58 -9.13
CA GLY A 133 -28.46 35.13 -9.18
C GLY A 133 -29.47 34.21 -9.91
N THR A 134 -29.21 32.93 -10.02
CA THR A 134 -30.11 31.94 -10.65
C THR A 134 -30.35 30.75 -9.71
N ASP A 135 -31.38 29.94 -10.03
CA ASP A 135 -31.65 28.63 -9.38
C ASP A 135 -30.99 27.49 -10.18
N GLU A 136 -29.82 27.73 -10.76
CA GLU A 136 -29.06 26.71 -11.47
C GLU A 136 -28.28 25.84 -10.47
N ALA A 137 -28.08 24.56 -10.84
CA ALA A 137 -27.18 23.67 -10.11
C ALA A 137 -26.37 22.82 -11.10
N ALA A 138 -25.18 22.40 -10.71
CA ALA A 138 -24.38 21.44 -11.43
C ALA A 138 -24.03 20.26 -10.54
N THR A 139 -24.05 19.02 -11.08
CA THR A 139 -23.81 17.81 -10.29
C THR A 139 -23.26 16.67 -11.16
N ASP A 140 -22.95 15.55 -10.56
CA ASP A 140 -22.49 14.35 -11.26
C ASP A 140 -23.64 13.45 -11.74
N THR A 141 -23.29 12.49 -12.62
CA THR A 141 -24.27 11.55 -13.20
C THR A 141 -24.88 10.61 -12.16
N HIS A 142 -24.21 10.30 -11.06
CA HIS A 142 -24.75 9.43 -10.00
C HIS A 142 -25.88 10.13 -9.21
N VAL A 143 -25.67 11.39 -8.83
CA VAL A 143 -26.73 12.19 -8.19
C VAL A 143 -27.97 12.29 -9.09
N LEU A 144 -27.78 12.49 -10.42
CA LEU A 144 -28.88 12.51 -11.38
C LEU A 144 -29.59 11.16 -11.48
N GLU A 145 -28.83 10.06 -11.45
CA GLU A 145 -29.37 8.69 -11.44
C GLU A 145 -30.24 8.44 -10.20
N LEU A 146 -29.74 8.81 -9.01
CA LEU A 146 -30.48 8.71 -7.74
C LEU A 146 -31.79 9.52 -7.77
N LEU A 147 -31.78 10.65 -8.46
CA LEU A 147 -32.98 11.49 -8.65
C LEU A 147 -33.90 11.00 -9.77
N GLY A 148 -33.49 10.01 -10.56
CA GLY A 148 -34.21 9.56 -11.75
C GLY A 148 -34.28 10.62 -12.85
N VAL A 149 -33.25 11.47 -12.98
CA VAL A 149 -33.19 12.59 -13.93
C VAL A 149 -32.13 12.29 -14.99
N GLU A 150 -32.53 12.36 -16.26
CA GLU A 150 -31.57 12.23 -17.36
C GLU A 150 -30.59 13.42 -17.39
N PRO A 151 -29.32 13.23 -17.75
CA PRO A 151 -28.29 14.27 -17.77
C PRO A 151 -28.44 15.22 -18.98
N GLU A 152 -29.60 15.89 -19.07
CA GLU A 152 -29.90 16.88 -20.13
C GLU A 152 -29.85 18.29 -19.55
N LEU A 153 -29.10 19.18 -20.19
CA LEU A 153 -29.02 20.59 -19.79
C LEU A 153 -30.40 21.26 -19.79
N GLY A 154 -30.72 21.92 -18.69
CA GLY A 154 -32.03 22.54 -18.46
C GLY A 154 -33.09 21.63 -17.83
N ALA A 155 -32.73 20.35 -17.54
CA ALA A 155 -33.60 19.48 -16.74
C ALA A 155 -33.83 20.08 -15.36
N ARG A 156 -35.01 19.86 -14.79
CA ARG A 156 -35.36 20.33 -13.44
C ARG A 156 -35.40 19.16 -12.49
N PHE A 157 -34.77 19.32 -11.34
CA PHE A 157 -34.83 18.34 -10.27
C PHE A 157 -35.10 19.01 -8.92
N THR A 158 -35.67 18.24 -8.00
CA THR A 158 -36.01 18.71 -6.65
C THR A 158 -35.21 17.91 -5.64
N LEU A 159 -34.57 18.58 -4.71
CA LEU A 159 -33.74 17.97 -3.67
C LEU A 159 -34.23 18.46 -2.30
N THR A 160 -34.36 17.52 -1.36
CA THR A 160 -34.65 17.82 0.05
C THR A 160 -33.37 17.57 0.83
N PHE A 161 -32.92 18.55 1.61
CA PHE A 161 -31.67 18.46 2.38
C PHE A 161 -31.77 19.31 3.64
N ASP A 162 -30.94 19.01 4.62
CA ASP A 162 -30.84 19.74 5.87
C ASP A 162 -29.86 20.92 5.75
N VAL A 163 -30.19 22.05 6.36
CA VAL A 163 -29.38 23.28 6.47
C VAL A 163 -29.29 23.64 7.94
N ASP A 164 -28.24 23.20 8.64
CA ASP A 164 -28.02 23.48 10.07
C ASP A 164 -29.27 23.15 10.95
N GLY A 165 -29.83 21.92 10.80
CA GLY A 165 -31.02 21.45 11.50
C GLY A 165 -32.36 21.85 10.86
N HIS A 166 -32.37 22.56 9.74
CA HIS A 166 -33.57 22.99 9.05
C HIS A 166 -33.77 22.26 7.72
N GLU A 167 -34.68 21.29 7.66
CA GLU A 167 -35.02 20.61 6.42
C GLU A 167 -35.63 21.56 5.39
N THR A 168 -35.06 21.57 4.18
CA THR A 168 -35.56 22.41 3.08
C THR A 168 -35.70 21.59 1.81
N THR A 169 -36.73 21.93 1.02
CA THR A 169 -36.95 21.31 -0.31
C THR A 169 -36.81 22.34 -1.40
N GLN A 170 -35.84 22.16 -2.30
CA GLN A 170 -35.53 23.15 -3.33
C GLN A 170 -35.56 22.53 -4.74
N THR A 171 -35.94 23.32 -5.73
CA THR A 171 -35.98 22.88 -7.14
C THR A 171 -34.95 23.66 -7.94
N PHE A 172 -34.06 22.95 -8.58
CA PHE A 172 -32.94 23.47 -9.35
C PHE A 172 -33.08 23.17 -10.85
N THR A 173 -32.37 23.96 -11.66
CA THR A 173 -32.24 23.75 -13.11
C THR A 173 -30.81 23.31 -13.43
N LEU A 174 -30.62 22.15 -14.06
CA LEU A 174 -29.31 21.61 -14.38
C LEU A 174 -28.56 22.48 -15.39
N SER A 175 -27.45 23.10 -14.97
CA SER A 175 -26.61 23.98 -15.80
C SER A 175 -25.36 23.28 -16.36
N GLY A 176 -24.96 22.18 -15.75
CA GLY A 176 -23.84 21.38 -16.16
C GLY A 176 -23.77 20.08 -15.35
N TRP A 177 -23.11 19.09 -15.91
CA TRP A 177 -22.89 17.83 -15.22
C TRP A 177 -21.54 17.21 -15.60
N TRP A 178 -20.97 16.36 -14.70
CA TRP A 178 -19.77 15.59 -14.92
C TRP A 178 -20.01 14.11 -14.64
N GLU A 179 -19.12 13.27 -15.20
CA GLU A 179 -19.21 11.82 -15.01
C GLU A 179 -18.85 11.45 -13.55
N TYR A 180 -19.65 10.57 -12.97
CA TYR A 180 -19.38 10.01 -11.66
C TYR A 180 -18.04 9.27 -11.63
N ASP A 181 -17.26 9.46 -10.58
CA ASP A 181 -16.02 8.75 -10.29
C ASP A 181 -16.15 8.05 -8.92
N GLU A 182 -16.33 6.73 -8.96
CA GLU A 182 -16.50 5.86 -7.76
C GLU A 182 -15.36 6.00 -6.73
N ALA A 183 -14.20 6.49 -7.14
CA ALA A 183 -13.09 6.72 -6.23
C ALA A 183 -13.27 7.98 -5.37
N ILE A 184 -14.18 8.88 -5.70
CA ILE A 184 -14.50 10.11 -4.95
C ILE A 184 -15.53 9.77 -3.88
N VAL A 185 -15.21 10.08 -2.62
CA VAL A 185 -16.08 9.73 -1.49
C VAL A 185 -17.34 10.59 -1.44
N ALA A 186 -17.23 11.87 -1.78
CA ALA A 186 -18.35 12.83 -1.73
C ALA A 186 -18.79 13.23 -3.14
N ASN A 187 -20.07 13.06 -3.44
CA ASN A 187 -20.72 13.65 -4.60
C ASN A 187 -21.10 15.11 -4.27
N HIS A 188 -21.18 15.96 -5.27
CA HIS A 188 -21.47 17.38 -5.04
C HIS A 188 -22.63 17.90 -5.88
N VAL A 189 -23.50 18.68 -5.25
CA VAL A 189 -24.48 19.55 -5.92
C VAL A 189 -23.99 20.98 -5.75
N LEU A 190 -23.39 21.54 -6.80
CA LEU A 190 -22.82 22.89 -6.77
C LEU A 190 -23.89 23.92 -7.11
N LEU A 191 -24.02 24.94 -6.25
CA LEU A 191 -24.93 26.06 -6.37
C LEU A 191 -24.16 27.36 -6.60
N PRO A 192 -24.83 28.45 -7.08
CA PRO A 192 -24.26 29.81 -7.04
C PRO A 192 -24.07 30.28 -5.61
N GLU A 193 -23.05 31.11 -5.34
CA GLU A 193 -22.84 31.71 -4.01
C GLU A 193 -24.05 32.51 -3.52
N SER A 194 -24.66 33.30 -4.39
CA SER A 194 -25.89 34.02 -4.09
C SER A 194 -27.07 33.15 -3.69
N ARG A 195 -27.14 31.89 -4.16
CA ARG A 195 -28.17 30.93 -3.76
C ARG A 195 -27.86 30.31 -2.41
N VAL A 196 -26.58 30.07 -2.12
CA VAL A 196 -26.13 29.66 -0.80
C VAL A 196 -26.51 30.71 0.24
N ASP A 197 -26.16 31.97 0.01
CA ASP A 197 -26.53 33.06 0.92
C ASP A 197 -28.06 33.15 1.17
N ALA A 198 -28.86 32.98 0.13
CA ALA A 198 -30.30 32.95 0.23
C ALA A 198 -30.83 31.79 1.08
N LEU A 199 -30.25 30.60 0.96
CA LEU A 199 -30.62 29.41 1.74
C LEU A 199 -30.26 29.57 3.22
N LEU A 200 -29.08 30.12 3.51
CA LEU A 200 -28.64 30.42 4.87
C LEU A 200 -29.53 31.50 5.52
N ASP A 201 -29.90 32.56 4.77
CA ASP A 201 -30.85 33.58 5.23
C ASP A 201 -32.25 32.99 5.48
N GLU A 202 -32.74 32.11 4.61
CA GLU A 202 -34.03 31.41 4.76
C GLU A 202 -34.05 30.50 6.02
N ALA A 203 -32.95 29.84 6.33
CA ALA A 203 -32.77 28.99 7.51
C ALA A 203 -32.41 29.78 8.78
N GLY A 204 -32.06 31.08 8.65
CA GLY A 204 -31.64 31.91 9.77
C GLY A 204 -30.22 31.65 10.27
N VAL A 205 -29.39 30.96 9.48
CA VAL A 205 -28.03 30.58 9.85
C VAL A 205 -27.07 31.75 9.70
N ASN A 206 -26.28 32.01 10.72
CA ASN A 206 -25.17 32.96 10.66
C ASN A 206 -23.87 32.25 10.18
N PRO A 207 -23.40 32.45 8.95
CA PRO A 207 -22.26 31.75 8.43
C PRO A 207 -20.92 32.06 9.14
N ASN A 208 -20.87 33.09 9.97
CA ASN A 208 -19.70 33.40 10.81
C ASN A 208 -19.73 32.68 12.17
N ALA A 209 -20.83 32.03 12.53
CA ALA A 209 -21.02 31.26 13.76
C ALA A 209 -22.22 30.32 13.57
N PRO A 210 -22.13 29.31 12.70
CA PRO A 210 -23.16 28.27 12.52
C PRO A 210 -23.21 27.33 13.73
N GLU A 211 -24.40 26.77 14.05
CA GLU A 211 -24.57 25.86 15.20
C GLU A 211 -23.71 24.58 15.05
N ASP A 212 -23.64 24.03 13.83
CA ASP A 212 -22.81 22.86 13.50
C ASP A 212 -21.30 23.20 13.30
N GLY A 213 -20.93 24.46 13.36
CA GLY A 213 -19.59 24.98 13.15
C GLY A 213 -19.09 24.90 11.70
N MET A 214 -19.94 24.52 10.72
CA MET A 214 -19.48 24.31 9.31
C MET A 214 -20.44 24.86 8.26
N THR A 215 -21.75 24.90 8.50
CA THR A 215 -22.73 25.33 7.51
C THR A 215 -22.56 26.80 7.15
N GLY A 216 -22.33 27.08 5.88
CA GLY A 216 -22.12 28.44 5.36
C GLY A 216 -20.72 29.02 5.57
N ALA A 217 -19.90 28.43 6.42
CA ALA A 217 -18.52 28.86 6.68
C ALA A 217 -17.63 28.83 5.44
N TRP A 218 -16.62 29.69 5.42
CA TRP A 218 -15.67 29.76 4.30
C TRP A 218 -14.57 28.70 4.45
N ASN A 219 -14.36 27.87 3.41
CA ASN A 219 -13.24 26.97 3.34
C ASN A 219 -12.30 27.46 2.23
N LEU A 220 -11.04 27.75 2.60
CA LEU A 220 -10.01 28.24 1.70
C LEU A 220 -9.07 27.10 1.34
N ASP A 221 -9.25 26.51 0.19
CA ASP A 221 -8.33 25.54 -0.37
C ASP A 221 -7.19 26.23 -1.13
N VAL A 222 -5.97 25.70 -1.04
CA VAL A 222 -4.77 26.41 -1.56
C VAL A 222 -3.85 25.54 -2.38
N MET A 223 -3.31 26.12 -3.45
CA MET A 223 -2.12 25.66 -4.14
C MET A 223 -0.94 26.57 -3.78
N LEU A 224 0.05 26.04 -3.06
CA LEU A 224 1.21 26.78 -2.57
C LEU A 224 2.25 26.99 -3.69
N LYS A 225 2.91 28.15 -3.73
CA LYS A 225 3.97 28.47 -4.70
C LYS A 225 5.21 27.59 -4.56
N SER A 226 5.48 27.07 -3.37
CA SER A 226 6.59 26.15 -3.09
C SER A 226 6.37 24.74 -3.66
N GLY A 227 5.15 24.40 -4.09
CA GLY A 227 4.73 23.04 -4.44
C GLY A 227 4.55 22.15 -3.21
N SER A 228 4.47 20.82 -3.43
CA SER A 228 4.07 19.85 -2.41
C SER A 228 5.14 19.45 -1.39
N ALA A 229 6.36 19.99 -1.46
CA ALA A 229 7.46 19.53 -0.60
C ALA A 229 7.45 20.10 0.83
N HIS A 230 6.70 21.17 1.08
CA HIS A 230 6.69 21.87 2.37
C HIS A 230 5.29 22.40 2.73
N ILE A 231 4.24 21.63 2.42
CA ILE A 231 2.85 22.06 2.58
C ILE A 231 2.58 22.48 4.03
N GLU A 232 2.79 21.59 4.98
CA GLU A 232 2.53 21.82 6.41
C GLU A 232 3.22 23.09 6.91
N ARG A 233 4.51 23.16 6.76
CA ARG A 233 5.30 24.33 7.20
C ARG A 233 4.82 25.65 6.58
N ASP A 234 4.48 25.65 5.29
CA ASP A 234 4.10 26.87 4.58
C ASP A 234 2.67 27.28 4.99
N MET A 235 1.77 26.34 5.31
CA MET A 235 0.46 26.61 5.89
C MET A 235 0.57 27.19 7.31
N GLU A 236 1.39 26.59 8.17
CA GLU A 236 1.70 27.16 9.50
C GLU A 236 2.27 28.59 9.40
N GLN A 237 3.14 28.82 8.43
CA GLN A 237 3.73 30.15 8.22
C GLN A 237 2.70 31.17 7.73
N ILE A 238 1.71 30.77 6.93
CA ILE A 238 0.59 31.61 6.53
C ILE A 238 -0.23 32.03 7.78
N LEU A 239 -0.64 31.05 8.59
CA LEU A 239 -1.38 31.32 9.82
C LEU A 239 -0.62 32.25 10.76
N ALA A 240 0.61 31.92 11.08
CA ALA A 240 1.47 32.74 11.97
C ALA A 240 1.70 34.16 11.43
N GLY A 241 1.77 34.33 10.10
CA GLY A 241 1.93 35.62 9.44
C GLY A 241 0.74 36.58 9.64
N HIS A 242 -0.46 36.02 9.86
CA HIS A 242 -1.71 36.75 10.09
C HIS A 242 -2.16 36.74 11.56
N GLY A 243 -1.37 36.14 12.46
CA GLY A 243 -1.67 36.08 13.89
C GLY A 243 -2.62 34.98 14.30
N PHE A 244 -2.73 33.94 13.47
CA PHE A 244 -3.51 32.72 13.72
C PHE A 244 -2.61 31.52 13.99
N GLN A 245 -3.17 30.45 14.50
CA GLN A 245 -2.49 29.18 14.77
C GLN A 245 -3.44 27.98 14.55
N SER A 246 -2.88 26.76 14.45
CA SER A 246 -3.64 25.52 14.22
C SER A 246 -3.35 24.42 15.26
N GLU A 247 -2.64 24.73 16.34
CA GLU A 247 -2.22 23.75 17.36
C GLU A 247 -3.19 23.71 18.55
N ASP A 248 -3.65 24.87 19.03
CA ASP A 248 -4.53 24.99 20.18
C ASP A 248 -5.97 25.29 19.72
N ALA A 249 -6.81 24.26 19.72
CA ALA A 249 -8.20 24.38 19.28
C ALA A 249 -9.08 25.25 20.21
N ALA A 250 -8.66 25.49 21.45
CA ALA A 250 -9.36 26.35 22.40
C ALA A 250 -9.00 27.85 22.26
N GLY A 251 -7.97 28.17 21.48
CA GLY A 251 -7.51 29.56 21.28
C GLY A 251 -8.45 30.37 20.40
N GLU A 252 -8.72 31.63 20.77
CA GLU A 252 -9.51 32.56 19.93
C GLU A 252 -8.91 32.83 18.54
N ASP A 253 -7.61 32.53 18.37
CA ASP A 253 -6.84 32.65 17.14
C ASP A 253 -6.72 31.32 16.37
N TYR A 254 -7.42 30.28 16.80
CA TYR A 254 -7.39 28.97 16.16
C TYR A 254 -8.07 28.98 14.79
N ILE A 255 -7.39 28.35 13.82
CA ILE A 255 -7.95 28.02 12.51
C ILE A 255 -7.63 26.56 12.20
N ARG A 256 -8.64 25.77 11.94
CA ARG A 256 -8.46 24.39 11.51
C ARG A 256 -7.80 24.32 10.15
N SER A 257 -6.63 23.71 10.08
CA SER A 257 -5.90 23.49 8.82
C SER A 257 -5.79 22.02 8.48
N GLY A 258 -5.88 21.70 7.20
CA GLY A 258 -5.74 20.34 6.68
C GLY A 258 -4.66 20.26 5.61
N VAL A 259 -3.63 19.43 5.83
CA VAL A 259 -2.60 19.10 4.83
C VAL A 259 -3.07 17.95 3.97
N ASN A 260 -2.94 18.08 2.65
CA ASN A 260 -3.21 16.95 1.76
C ASN A 260 -2.02 15.96 1.77
N TRP A 261 -2.11 14.97 2.65
CA TRP A 261 -1.11 13.90 2.77
C TRP A 261 -1.10 12.94 1.58
N GLY A 262 -2.00 13.08 0.62
CA GLY A 262 -1.93 12.38 -0.67
C GLY A 262 -0.66 12.72 -1.46
N TYR A 263 -0.06 13.88 -1.23
CA TYR A 263 1.17 14.28 -1.90
C TYR A 263 2.40 13.55 -1.35
N THR A 264 3.11 12.83 -2.22
CA THR A 264 4.39 12.18 -1.87
C THR A 264 5.41 13.18 -1.30
N GLY A 265 5.38 14.43 -1.74
CA GLY A 265 6.24 15.50 -1.22
C GLY A 265 6.00 15.79 0.25
N ALA A 266 4.74 15.88 0.66
CA ALA A 266 4.33 16.07 2.05
C ALA A 266 4.75 14.88 2.92
N GLN A 267 4.46 13.65 2.47
CA GLN A 267 4.84 12.42 3.17
C GLN A 267 6.36 12.30 3.39
N LEU A 268 7.16 12.70 2.40
CA LEU A 268 8.62 12.68 2.53
C LEU A 268 9.14 13.76 3.50
N ALA A 269 8.44 14.87 3.63
CA ALA A 269 8.81 15.96 4.55
C ALA A 269 8.52 15.61 6.01
N SER A 270 7.43 14.89 6.30
CA SER A 270 7.09 14.42 7.66
C SER A 270 8.03 13.33 8.20
N GLY A 271 8.85 12.75 7.34
CA GLY A 271 9.83 11.71 7.69
C GLY A 271 9.35 10.29 7.39
N LEU A 272 10.21 9.52 6.72
CA LEU A 272 9.96 8.09 6.48
C LEU A 272 10.45 7.26 7.67
N ASP A 273 9.68 6.25 8.05
CA ASP A 273 10.11 5.25 9.02
C ASP A 273 11.45 4.62 8.59
N VAL A 274 12.37 4.51 9.54
CA VAL A 274 13.71 3.93 9.35
C VAL A 274 13.62 2.52 8.77
N GLN A 275 12.61 1.75 9.12
CA GLN A 275 12.39 0.38 8.62
C GLN A 275 12.02 0.40 7.13
N VAL A 276 11.14 1.31 6.71
CA VAL A 276 10.74 1.51 5.31
C VAL A 276 11.94 1.94 4.46
N VAL A 277 12.73 2.90 4.95
CA VAL A 277 13.97 3.35 4.28
C VAL A 277 14.97 2.19 4.13
N ALA A 278 15.14 1.39 5.18
CA ALA A 278 16.03 0.22 5.14
C ALA A 278 15.55 -0.84 4.15
N ALA A 279 14.25 -1.10 4.07
CA ALA A 279 13.66 -2.04 3.12
C ALA A 279 13.86 -1.58 1.66
N ILE A 280 13.56 -0.32 1.36
CA ILE A 280 13.77 0.27 0.02
C ILE A 280 15.26 0.21 -0.35
N ALA A 281 16.16 0.60 0.56
CA ALA A 281 17.60 0.54 0.34
C ALA A 281 18.09 -0.90 0.08
N ALA A 282 17.57 -1.90 0.79
CA ALA A 282 17.90 -3.30 0.58
C ALA A 282 17.50 -3.79 -0.82
N VAL A 283 16.29 -3.45 -1.28
CA VAL A 283 15.81 -3.78 -2.63
C VAL A 283 16.66 -3.10 -3.70
N LEU A 284 16.95 -1.80 -3.56
CA LEU A 284 17.79 -1.06 -4.49
C LEU A 284 19.22 -1.65 -4.56
N LEU A 285 19.82 -2.02 -3.42
CA LEU A 285 21.12 -2.68 -3.36
C LEU A 285 21.11 -4.05 -4.04
N LEU A 286 20.04 -4.83 -3.87
CA LEU A 286 19.86 -6.12 -4.53
C LEU A 286 19.83 -5.97 -6.05
N ILE A 287 19.07 -5.00 -6.55
CA ILE A 287 18.94 -4.69 -7.98
C ILE A 287 20.28 -4.22 -8.55
N LEU A 288 20.95 -3.30 -7.84
CA LEU A 288 22.30 -2.81 -8.19
C LEU A 288 23.31 -3.96 -8.24
N PHE A 289 23.27 -4.86 -7.26
CA PHE A 289 24.12 -6.03 -7.20
C PHE A 289 23.88 -6.98 -8.38
N THR A 290 22.62 -7.21 -8.74
CA THR A 290 22.25 -8.03 -9.90
C THR A 290 22.80 -7.43 -11.21
N GLY A 291 22.56 -6.14 -11.45
CA GLY A 291 23.12 -5.43 -12.61
C GLY A 291 24.66 -5.40 -12.61
N TYR A 292 25.27 -5.19 -11.44
CA TYR A 292 26.71 -5.27 -11.28
C TYR A 292 27.27 -6.63 -11.71
N LEU A 293 26.66 -7.74 -11.33
CA LEU A 293 27.13 -9.10 -11.68
C LEU A 293 27.13 -9.33 -13.18
N ILE A 294 26.09 -8.87 -13.90
CA ILE A 294 26.00 -9.00 -15.36
C ILE A 294 27.13 -8.24 -16.03
N ILE A 295 27.18 -6.94 -15.78
CA ILE A 295 28.11 -6.04 -16.44
C ILE A 295 29.55 -6.38 -16.08
N TYR A 296 29.81 -6.71 -14.80
CA TYR A 296 31.12 -7.18 -14.33
C TYR A 296 31.59 -8.43 -15.09
N ASN A 297 30.72 -9.42 -15.29
CA ASN A 297 31.07 -10.65 -15.98
C ASN A 297 31.47 -10.40 -17.43
N VAL A 298 30.70 -9.56 -18.15
CA VAL A 298 30.98 -9.18 -19.54
C VAL A 298 32.32 -8.41 -19.65
N PHE A 299 32.55 -7.41 -18.77
CA PHE A 299 33.80 -6.68 -18.78
C PHE A 299 35.00 -7.50 -18.33
N GLN A 300 34.82 -8.43 -17.40
CA GLN A 300 35.88 -9.37 -17.01
C GLN A 300 36.33 -10.25 -18.17
N ILE A 301 35.37 -10.82 -18.92
CA ILE A 301 35.62 -11.59 -20.12
C ILE A 301 36.34 -10.75 -21.17
N SER A 302 35.83 -9.57 -21.44
CA SER A 302 36.42 -8.63 -22.40
C SER A 302 37.86 -8.31 -22.05
N VAL A 303 38.17 -7.99 -20.82
CA VAL A 303 39.52 -7.64 -20.36
C VAL A 303 40.45 -8.85 -20.39
N THR A 304 39.97 -10.03 -20.05
CA THR A 304 40.75 -11.25 -20.07
C THR A 304 41.16 -11.61 -21.50
N ASN A 305 40.26 -11.50 -22.46
CA ASN A 305 40.57 -11.72 -23.88
C ASN A 305 41.61 -10.72 -24.45
N ASP A 306 41.54 -9.47 -24.01
CA ASP A 306 42.42 -8.38 -24.44
C ASP A 306 43.71 -8.31 -23.60
N ILE A 307 43.98 -9.23 -22.68
CA ILE A 307 45.08 -9.10 -21.71
C ILE A 307 46.45 -9.07 -22.40
N ARG A 308 46.62 -9.83 -23.51
CA ARG A 308 47.82 -9.81 -24.34
C ARG A 308 48.01 -8.43 -24.99
N PHE A 309 46.97 -7.87 -25.56
CA PHE A 309 46.97 -6.53 -26.14
C PHE A 309 47.34 -5.45 -25.09
N TYR A 310 46.80 -5.51 -23.90
CA TYR A 310 47.15 -4.61 -22.79
C TYR A 310 48.60 -4.83 -22.31
N GLY A 311 49.14 -6.04 -22.38
CA GLY A 311 50.53 -6.34 -22.12
C GLY A 311 51.47 -5.68 -23.13
N LEU A 312 51.14 -5.80 -24.42
CA LEU A 312 51.87 -5.14 -25.50
C LEU A 312 51.81 -3.62 -25.36
N LEU A 313 50.70 -3.03 -24.98
CA LEU A 313 50.65 -1.59 -24.71
C LEU A 313 51.55 -1.14 -23.55
N LYS A 314 51.76 -2.02 -22.56
CA LYS A 314 52.69 -1.74 -21.46
C LYS A 314 54.15 -1.82 -21.88
N THR A 315 54.51 -2.70 -22.84
CA THR A 315 55.87 -2.73 -23.36
C THR A 315 56.27 -1.44 -24.06
N ILE A 316 55.33 -0.74 -24.70
CA ILE A 316 55.52 0.60 -25.30
C ILE A 316 55.30 1.75 -24.30
N GLY A 317 55.25 1.49 -22.97
CA GLY A 317 55.24 2.49 -21.93
C GLY A 317 53.87 2.95 -21.41
N THR A 318 52.76 2.28 -21.77
CA THR A 318 51.44 2.62 -21.25
C THR A 318 51.29 2.32 -19.74
N THR A 319 50.92 3.31 -18.95
CA THR A 319 50.79 3.19 -17.51
C THR A 319 49.46 2.47 -17.11
N GLY A 320 49.43 1.84 -15.94
CA GLY A 320 48.22 1.20 -15.42
C GLY A 320 47.05 2.18 -15.21
N ARG A 321 47.33 3.50 -15.02
CA ARG A 321 46.32 4.55 -14.94
C ARG A 321 45.67 4.81 -16.32
N GLN A 322 46.46 4.82 -17.37
CA GLN A 322 46.00 4.98 -18.76
C GLN A 322 45.13 3.79 -19.20
N LEU A 323 45.52 2.55 -18.88
CA LEU A 323 44.73 1.35 -19.18
C LEU A 323 43.37 1.40 -18.51
N ARG A 324 43.30 1.79 -17.23
CA ARG A 324 42.00 1.98 -16.54
C ARG A 324 41.15 3.07 -17.20
N ARG A 325 41.73 4.15 -17.73
CA ARG A 325 41.03 5.17 -18.52
C ARG A 325 40.49 4.61 -19.83
N ILE A 326 41.27 3.78 -20.56
CA ILE A 326 40.81 3.17 -21.80
C ILE A 326 39.54 2.32 -21.53
N ILE A 327 39.57 1.47 -20.53
CA ILE A 327 38.42 0.62 -20.17
C ILE A 327 37.22 1.45 -19.75
N ARG A 328 37.39 2.54 -18.97
CA ARG A 328 36.31 3.46 -18.66
C ARG A 328 35.71 4.14 -19.90
N TYR A 329 36.55 4.61 -20.83
CA TYR A 329 36.05 5.20 -22.07
C TYR A 329 35.29 4.20 -22.93
N GLN A 330 35.73 2.94 -22.97
CA GLN A 330 34.98 1.87 -23.65
C GLN A 330 33.63 1.63 -22.95
N ALA A 331 33.61 1.52 -21.63
CA ALA A 331 32.38 1.36 -20.86
C ALA A 331 31.38 2.51 -21.10
N LEU A 332 31.84 3.77 -21.01
CA LEU A 332 31.02 4.95 -21.29
C LEU A 332 30.49 5.00 -22.73
N ALA A 333 31.34 4.64 -23.72
CA ALA A 333 30.91 4.60 -25.11
C ALA A 333 29.84 3.52 -25.40
N LEU A 334 29.94 2.37 -24.71
CA LEU A 334 28.94 1.29 -24.80
C LEU A 334 27.67 1.65 -24.04
N SER A 335 27.79 2.39 -22.93
CA SER A 335 26.64 2.90 -22.18
C SER A 335 25.83 3.91 -22.99
N LEU A 336 26.48 4.75 -23.80
CA LEU A 336 25.79 5.72 -24.65
C LEU A 336 24.84 5.07 -25.67
N ALA A 337 25.09 3.82 -26.05
CA ALA A 337 24.19 3.04 -26.90
C ALA A 337 23.23 2.17 -26.07
N GLY A 338 23.73 1.53 -25.01
CA GLY A 338 22.97 0.57 -24.22
C GLY A 338 21.91 1.21 -23.31
N ILE A 339 22.22 2.36 -22.70
CA ILE A 339 21.28 3.04 -21.77
C ILE A 339 20.05 3.54 -22.51
N PRO A 340 20.11 4.30 -23.62
CA PRO A 340 18.90 4.77 -24.31
C PRO A 340 17.99 3.64 -24.79
N VAL A 341 18.57 2.58 -25.34
CA VAL A 341 17.81 1.40 -25.75
C VAL A 341 17.15 0.73 -24.53
N GLY A 342 17.89 0.64 -23.43
CA GLY A 342 17.40 0.07 -22.19
C GLY A 342 16.28 0.91 -21.55
N LEU A 343 16.37 2.24 -21.59
CA LEU A 343 15.33 3.16 -21.10
C LEU A 343 14.04 2.98 -21.89
N LEU A 344 14.11 2.99 -23.22
CA LEU A 344 12.93 2.83 -24.06
C LEU A 344 12.24 1.47 -23.85
N LEU A 345 13.02 0.38 -23.97
CA LEU A 345 12.47 -0.96 -23.79
C LEU A 345 12.00 -1.21 -22.36
N GLY A 346 12.70 -0.65 -21.37
CA GLY A 346 12.34 -0.77 -19.97
C GLY A 346 11.03 -0.04 -19.64
N TRP A 347 10.86 1.16 -20.20
CA TRP A 347 9.60 1.89 -20.07
C TRP A 347 8.45 1.15 -20.77
N LEU A 348 8.64 0.64 -21.98
CA LEU A 348 7.62 -0.16 -22.68
C LEU A 348 7.23 -1.42 -21.89
N VAL A 349 8.19 -2.12 -21.30
CA VAL A 349 7.90 -3.28 -20.44
C VAL A 349 7.18 -2.86 -19.17
N GLY A 350 7.61 -1.78 -18.53
CA GLY A 350 6.96 -1.23 -17.35
C GLY A 350 5.53 -0.81 -17.65
N ALA A 351 5.33 0.00 -18.70
CA ALA A 351 4.03 0.48 -19.14
C ALA A 351 3.05 -0.66 -19.50
N GLY A 352 3.56 -1.74 -20.13
CA GLY A 352 2.74 -2.90 -20.47
C GLY A 352 2.36 -3.76 -19.26
N LEU A 353 3.18 -3.76 -18.19
CA LEU A 353 2.89 -4.51 -16.97
C LEU A 353 2.04 -3.70 -15.97
N THR A 354 2.16 -2.39 -15.96
CA THR A 354 1.46 -1.50 -15.01
C THR A 354 -0.05 -1.71 -14.99
N PRO A 355 -0.79 -1.72 -16.13
CA PRO A 355 -2.24 -1.93 -16.09
C PRO A 355 -2.65 -3.28 -15.49
N ALA A 356 -1.87 -4.32 -15.77
CA ALA A 356 -2.13 -5.66 -15.23
C ALA A 356 -1.84 -5.77 -13.72
N VAL A 357 -0.98 -4.92 -13.18
CA VAL A 357 -0.68 -4.81 -11.75
C VAL A 357 -1.75 -3.96 -11.04
N ILE A 358 -2.00 -2.76 -11.56
CA ILE A 358 -2.93 -1.77 -10.96
C ILE A 358 -4.39 -2.27 -11.09
N GLY A 359 -4.79 -2.85 -12.21
CA GLY A 359 -6.16 -3.36 -12.42
C GLY A 359 -6.58 -4.53 -11.51
N ARG A 360 -5.73 -4.92 -10.55
CA ARG A 360 -6.05 -5.86 -9.47
C ARG A 360 -6.15 -5.19 -8.10
N LEU A 361 -5.95 -3.90 -8.05
CA LEU A 361 -6.10 -3.07 -6.87
C LEU A 361 -7.39 -2.29 -7.01
N ASN A 362 -8.32 -2.51 -6.09
CA ASN A 362 -9.51 -1.68 -6.00
C ASN A 362 -9.10 -0.25 -5.64
N GLY A 363 -9.75 0.72 -6.21
CA GLY A 363 -9.55 2.12 -5.88
C GLY A 363 -8.21 2.73 -6.34
N VAL A 364 -7.43 2.10 -7.23
CA VAL A 364 -6.18 2.68 -7.74
C VAL A 364 -6.32 3.05 -9.22
N THR A 365 -6.20 4.32 -9.53
CA THR A 365 -6.29 4.83 -10.90
C THR A 365 -5.17 4.25 -11.78
N ASN A 366 -5.52 3.74 -12.96
CA ASN A 366 -4.58 3.15 -13.89
C ASN A 366 -3.79 4.22 -14.65
N VAL A 367 -2.69 4.69 -14.06
CA VAL A 367 -1.81 5.71 -14.62
C VAL A 367 -0.45 5.10 -14.93
N VAL A 368 0.08 5.35 -16.12
CA VAL A 368 1.46 5.01 -16.50
C VAL A 368 2.34 6.24 -16.37
N SER A 369 3.26 6.23 -15.42
CA SER A 369 4.16 7.34 -15.18
C SER A 369 5.11 7.60 -16.35
N VAL A 370 5.15 8.86 -16.81
CA VAL A 370 6.10 9.38 -17.82
C VAL A 370 7.03 10.44 -17.21
N ASN A 371 7.15 10.48 -15.90
CA ASN A 371 7.93 11.48 -15.19
C ASN A 371 9.41 11.48 -15.67
N PRO A 372 9.98 12.62 -16.09
CA PRO A 372 11.37 12.72 -16.51
C PRO A 372 12.39 12.26 -15.46
N VAL A 373 12.05 12.38 -14.17
CA VAL A 373 12.90 11.94 -13.06
C VAL A 373 13.12 10.42 -13.11
N LEU A 374 12.12 9.63 -13.53
CA LEU A 374 12.23 8.20 -13.76
C LEU A 374 13.38 7.86 -14.72
N PHE A 375 13.41 8.53 -15.88
CA PHE A 375 14.43 8.28 -16.90
C PHE A 375 15.81 8.75 -16.45
N ALA A 376 15.89 9.89 -15.78
CA ALA A 376 17.14 10.42 -15.24
C ALA A 376 17.71 9.53 -14.13
N ALA A 377 16.87 9.10 -13.19
CA ALA A 377 17.26 8.19 -12.11
C ALA A 377 17.70 6.82 -12.65
N SER A 378 16.94 6.22 -13.57
CA SER A 378 17.29 4.96 -14.22
C SER A 378 18.62 5.05 -14.98
N ALA A 379 18.82 6.12 -15.74
CA ALA A 379 20.07 6.36 -16.47
C ALA A 379 21.26 6.52 -15.53
N LEU A 380 21.09 7.30 -14.46
CA LEU A 380 22.13 7.49 -13.43
C LEU A 380 22.47 6.17 -12.73
N PHE A 381 21.46 5.42 -12.32
CA PHE A 381 21.63 4.13 -11.64
C PHE A 381 22.34 3.11 -12.54
N ALA A 382 21.95 3.03 -13.82
CA ALA A 382 22.62 2.20 -14.82
C ALA A 382 24.08 2.64 -15.04
N LEU A 383 24.34 3.94 -15.15
CA LEU A 383 25.69 4.49 -15.34
C LEU A 383 26.59 4.18 -14.14
N VAL A 384 26.10 4.37 -12.92
CA VAL A 384 26.80 4.03 -11.67
C VAL A 384 27.14 2.54 -11.65
N THR A 385 26.19 1.68 -12.00
CA THR A 385 26.38 0.23 -12.06
C THR A 385 27.47 -0.16 -13.06
N VAL A 386 27.47 0.44 -14.26
CA VAL A 386 28.52 0.23 -15.28
C VAL A 386 29.90 0.66 -14.77
N LEU A 387 30.00 1.84 -14.17
CA LEU A 387 31.24 2.36 -13.62
C LEU A 387 31.80 1.53 -12.47
N LEU A 388 30.93 1.02 -11.60
CA LEU A 388 31.32 0.10 -10.51
C LEU A 388 31.80 -1.23 -11.07
N SER A 389 31.07 -1.79 -12.04
CA SER A 389 31.35 -3.11 -12.64
C SER A 389 32.67 -3.13 -13.39
N CYS A 390 33.07 -2.06 -14.05
CA CYS A 390 34.34 -2.00 -14.79
C CYS A 390 35.57 -1.73 -13.90
N ARG A 391 35.40 -1.36 -12.60
CA ARG A 391 36.55 -1.05 -11.70
C ARG A 391 37.49 -2.24 -11.46
N LYS A 392 36.95 -3.41 -11.15
CA LYS A 392 37.74 -4.61 -10.83
C LYS A 392 38.43 -5.20 -12.08
N PRO A 393 37.77 -5.37 -13.27
CA PRO A 393 38.43 -5.72 -14.52
C PRO A 393 39.51 -4.73 -14.91
N GLY A 394 39.24 -3.42 -14.78
CA GLY A 394 40.24 -2.37 -15.07
C GLY A 394 41.46 -2.42 -14.15
N ARG A 395 41.30 -2.77 -12.88
CA ARG A 395 42.46 -3.03 -11.98
C ARG A 395 43.22 -4.27 -12.35
N MET A 396 42.56 -5.33 -12.84
CA MET A 396 43.20 -6.54 -13.30
C MET A 396 44.12 -6.26 -14.50
N ALA A 397 43.59 -5.59 -15.55
CA ALA A 397 44.40 -5.17 -16.72
C ALA A 397 45.59 -4.28 -16.31
N ALA A 398 45.41 -3.38 -15.34
CA ALA A 398 46.47 -2.52 -14.86
C ALA A 398 47.57 -3.23 -14.07
N LYS A 399 47.30 -4.36 -13.42
CA LYS A 399 48.28 -5.11 -12.60
C LYS A 399 49.12 -6.10 -13.36
N VAL A 400 48.64 -6.64 -14.51
CA VAL A 400 49.39 -7.64 -15.31
C VAL A 400 50.67 -7.08 -15.84
N SER A 401 51.80 -7.79 -15.64
CA SER A 401 53.09 -7.40 -16.19
C SER A 401 53.20 -7.74 -17.69
N PRO A 402 54.07 -7.08 -18.48
CA PRO A 402 54.22 -7.42 -19.89
C PRO A 402 54.59 -8.89 -20.13
N VAL A 403 55.49 -9.41 -19.32
CA VAL A 403 55.94 -10.83 -19.43
C VAL A 403 54.81 -11.81 -19.05
N GLU A 404 54.03 -11.49 -18.01
CA GLU A 404 52.87 -12.31 -17.67
C GLU A 404 51.79 -12.25 -18.76
N ALA A 405 51.62 -11.10 -19.43
CA ALA A 405 50.61 -10.95 -20.48
C ALA A 405 50.87 -11.78 -21.72
N VAL A 406 52.15 -11.89 -22.13
CA VAL A 406 52.58 -12.75 -23.29
C VAL A 406 52.43 -14.24 -22.96
N ARG A 407 52.68 -14.61 -21.69
CA ARG A 407 52.56 -16.00 -21.21
C ARG A 407 51.22 -16.28 -20.52
N TYR A 408 50.25 -15.32 -20.61
CA TYR A 408 48.99 -15.44 -19.90
C TYR A 408 48.22 -16.66 -20.39
N THR A 409 48.29 -17.69 -19.60
CA THR A 409 47.32 -18.78 -19.57
C THR A 409 46.53 -18.61 -18.28
N GLU A 410 45.23 -18.82 -18.32
CA GLU A 410 44.38 -18.78 -17.14
C GLU A 410 44.76 -19.83 -16.08
N ARG A 411 46.02 -19.76 -15.60
CA ARG A 411 46.48 -20.61 -14.51
C ARG A 411 46.14 -19.94 -13.19
N SER A 412 45.21 -20.54 -12.47
CA SER A 412 45.09 -20.37 -11.04
C SER A 412 46.45 -20.48 -10.36
N LYS A 413 46.83 -19.51 -9.52
CA LYS A 413 47.95 -19.64 -8.57
C LYS A 413 47.58 -20.63 -7.47
N THR A 414 47.25 -21.85 -7.81
CA THR A 414 47.16 -22.92 -6.83
C THR A 414 48.58 -23.28 -6.39
N ARG A 415 48.92 -22.92 -5.14
CA ARG A 415 50.07 -23.46 -4.45
C ARG A 415 50.07 -24.97 -4.68
N ARG A 416 51.13 -25.51 -5.33
CA ARG A 416 51.39 -26.94 -5.44
C ARG A 416 51.38 -27.54 -4.03
N LYS A 417 50.27 -28.06 -3.58
CA LYS A 417 50.28 -29.13 -2.59
C LYS A 417 50.71 -30.40 -3.30
N ALA A 418 51.79 -30.99 -2.81
CA ALA A 418 52.37 -32.23 -3.31
C ALA A 418 51.27 -33.26 -3.61
N GLY A 419 51.43 -33.93 -4.74
CA GLY A 419 50.43 -34.80 -5.32
C GLY A 419 50.00 -35.91 -4.38
N LYS A 420 48.72 -35.92 -4.01
CA LYS A 420 48.06 -37.15 -3.63
C LYS A 420 47.95 -38.02 -4.89
N ARG A 421 48.63 -39.16 -4.88
CA ARG A 421 48.47 -40.22 -5.89
C ARG A 421 46.98 -40.55 -6.01
N VAL A 422 46.38 -40.23 -7.15
CA VAL A 422 44.99 -40.61 -7.46
C VAL A 422 45.04 -42.04 -7.97
N GLY A 423 44.73 -42.97 -7.12
CA GLY A 423 44.67 -44.42 -7.44
C GLY A 423 43.34 -44.87 -8.05
N LYS A 424 42.52 -43.99 -8.61
CA LYS A 424 41.25 -44.32 -9.33
C LYS A 424 41.23 -43.59 -10.67
N GLY A 425 40.82 -44.31 -11.73
CA GLY A 425 40.73 -43.78 -13.09
C GLY A 425 40.00 -42.45 -13.19
N VAL A 426 40.47 -41.56 -14.08
CA VAL A 426 39.90 -40.20 -14.28
C VAL A 426 38.54 -40.36 -14.95
N SER A 427 37.47 -40.07 -14.20
CA SER A 427 36.10 -40.07 -14.75
C SER A 427 35.74 -38.67 -15.34
N LEU A 428 34.83 -38.65 -16.32
CA LEU A 428 34.35 -37.40 -16.92
C LEU A 428 33.74 -36.46 -15.87
N LEU A 429 33.09 -37.02 -14.84
CA LEU A 429 32.50 -36.25 -13.73
C LEU A 429 33.61 -35.59 -12.88
N SER A 430 34.69 -36.31 -12.57
CA SER A 430 35.80 -35.75 -11.79
C SER A 430 36.53 -34.63 -12.56
N MET A 431 36.59 -34.72 -13.89
CA MET A 431 37.12 -33.66 -14.75
C MET A 431 36.21 -32.44 -14.77
N ALA A 432 34.88 -32.62 -14.90
CA ALA A 432 33.89 -31.53 -14.85
C ALA A 432 33.92 -30.77 -13.51
N TRP A 433 34.00 -31.54 -12.41
CA TRP A 433 34.11 -30.95 -11.06
C TRP A 433 35.42 -30.18 -10.86
N ALA A 434 36.54 -30.72 -11.30
CA ALA A 434 37.83 -30.03 -11.23
C ALA A 434 37.84 -28.71 -12.05
N ASN A 435 37.11 -28.67 -13.16
CA ASN A 435 36.99 -27.50 -14.01
C ASN A 435 36.20 -26.36 -13.30
N LEU A 436 35.14 -26.67 -12.57
CA LEU A 436 34.43 -25.68 -11.74
C LEU A 436 35.36 -25.08 -10.68
N GLY A 437 36.19 -25.90 -10.02
CA GLY A 437 37.13 -25.45 -8.99
C GLY A 437 38.32 -24.65 -9.53
N ARG A 438 38.58 -24.69 -10.85
CA ARG A 438 39.73 -24.02 -11.49
C ARG A 438 39.56 -22.49 -11.57
N ASN A 439 38.35 -21.99 -11.80
CA ASN A 439 38.04 -20.55 -11.82
C ASN A 439 36.92 -20.20 -10.84
N ARG A 440 37.22 -20.37 -9.55
CA ARG A 440 36.28 -20.20 -8.44
C ARG A 440 35.49 -18.88 -8.50
N GLY A 441 36.16 -17.77 -8.83
CA GLY A 441 35.51 -16.46 -8.89
C GLY A 441 34.39 -16.38 -9.94
N LYS A 442 34.63 -16.98 -11.12
CA LYS A 442 33.64 -17.03 -12.20
C LYS A 442 32.49 -17.98 -11.86
N THR A 443 32.84 -19.17 -11.33
CA THR A 443 31.82 -20.13 -10.87
C THR A 443 30.90 -19.54 -9.82
N VAL A 444 31.44 -18.88 -8.78
CA VAL A 444 30.65 -18.24 -7.72
C VAL A 444 29.73 -17.16 -8.30
N VAL A 445 30.23 -16.26 -9.16
CA VAL A 445 29.40 -15.22 -9.78
C VAL A 445 28.25 -15.81 -10.59
N THR A 446 28.50 -16.84 -11.37
CA THR A 446 27.47 -17.50 -12.19
C THR A 446 26.44 -18.22 -11.33
N VAL A 447 26.89 -18.98 -10.33
CA VAL A 447 26.00 -19.67 -9.38
C VAL A 447 25.14 -18.67 -8.59
N LEU A 448 25.74 -17.59 -8.08
CA LEU A 448 25.01 -16.54 -7.36
C LEU A 448 23.98 -15.84 -8.25
N SER A 449 24.32 -15.58 -9.53
CA SER A 449 23.39 -14.92 -10.45
C SER A 449 22.16 -15.78 -10.77
N LEU A 450 22.33 -17.10 -10.92
CA LEU A 450 21.22 -18.05 -11.08
C LEU A 450 20.43 -18.24 -9.79
N CYS A 451 21.16 -18.41 -8.68
CA CYS A 451 20.57 -18.60 -7.36
C CYS A 451 19.66 -17.41 -6.95
N LEU A 452 20.10 -16.18 -7.22
CA LEU A 452 19.37 -14.98 -6.84
C LEU A 452 17.98 -14.91 -7.46
N ALA A 453 17.84 -15.30 -8.73
CA ALA A 453 16.54 -15.36 -9.40
C ALA A 453 15.58 -16.36 -8.73
N VAL A 454 16.12 -17.53 -8.35
CA VAL A 454 15.33 -18.58 -7.67
C VAL A 454 14.93 -18.15 -6.27
N VAL A 455 15.85 -17.53 -5.54
CA VAL A 455 15.57 -17.01 -4.19
C VAL A 455 14.52 -15.93 -4.25
N LEU A 456 14.62 -14.97 -5.18
CA LEU A 456 13.61 -13.93 -5.35
C LEU A 456 12.22 -14.50 -5.64
N LEU A 457 12.13 -15.44 -6.59
CA LEU A 457 10.86 -16.09 -6.89
C LEU A 457 10.32 -16.87 -5.69
N THR A 458 11.19 -17.57 -4.97
CA THR A 458 10.79 -18.34 -3.79
C THR A 458 10.30 -17.39 -2.69
N MET A 459 10.99 -16.26 -2.47
CA MET A 459 10.55 -15.25 -1.50
C MET A 459 9.22 -14.62 -1.91
N THR A 460 9.04 -14.27 -3.18
CA THR A 460 7.76 -13.76 -3.71
C THR A 460 6.60 -14.72 -3.46
N VAL A 461 6.78 -16.01 -3.81
CA VAL A 461 5.73 -17.01 -3.61
C VAL A 461 5.50 -17.32 -2.13
N THR A 462 6.57 -17.34 -1.31
CA THR A 462 6.47 -17.51 0.14
C THR A 462 5.73 -16.34 0.78
N PHE A 463 6.03 -15.12 0.36
CA PHE A 463 5.36 -13.91 0.79
C PHE A 463 3.86 -13.95 0.43
N ALA A 464 3.52 -14.15 -0.84
CA ALA A 464 2.12 -14.18 -1.27
C ALA A 464 1.30 -15.36 -0.70
N LYS A 465 1.94 -16.49 -0.39
CA LYS A 465 1.29 -17.63 0.30
C LYS A 465 1.26 -17.46 1.82
N GLY A 466 2.03 -16.55 2.35
CA GLY A 466 2.05 -16.21 3.77
C GLY A 466 0.88 -15.31 4.17
N PHE A 467 0.28 -14.58 3.23
CA PHE A 467 -0.98 -13.87 3.47
C PHE A 467 -2.09 -14.87 3.76
N ASP A 468 -2.67 -14.75 4.94
CA ASP A 468 -3.69 -15.65 5.48
C ASP A 468 -5.07 -14.98 5.34
N MET A 469 -5.86 -15.44 4.38
CA MET A 469 -7.18 -14.91 4.10
C MET A 469 -8.11 -15.05 5.29
N ASP A 470 -8.05 -16.19 6.00
CA ASP A 470 -8.92 -16.44 7.13
C ASP A 470 -8.67 -15.44 8.27
N LYS A 471 -7.38 -15.12 8.52
CA LYS A 471 -7.04 -14.06 9.48
C LYS A 471 -7.51 -12.68 9.03
N TYR A 472 -7.32 -12.36 7.74
CA TYR A 472 -7.76 -11.08 7.19
C TYR A 472 -9.27 -10.90 7.34
N ILE A 473 -10.04 -11.86 6.88
CA ILE A 473 -11.51 -11.81 6.94
C ILE A 473 -12.00 -11.77 8.38
N ALA A 474 -11.40 -12.56 9.29
CA ALA A 474 -11.83 -12.63 10.68
C ALA A 474 -11.72 -11.30 11.44
N ALA A 475 -10.87 -10.37 11.00
CA ALA A 475 -10.80 -9.03 11.58
C ALA A 475 -11.96 -8.12 11.12
N PHE A 476 -12.51 -8.39 9.94
CA PHE A 476 -13.58 -7.56 9.38
C PHE A 476 -14.95 -8.15 9.65
N THR A 477 -15.16 -9.44 9.42
CA THR A 477 -16.46 -10.07 9.58
C THR A 477 -16.38 -11.51 10.11
N ALA A 478 -17.41 -11.92 10.84
CA ALA A 478 -17.55 -13.28 11.35
C ALA A 478 -18.72 -14.04 10.66
N SER A 479 -19.40 -13.43 9.69
CA SER A 479 -20.54 -13.99 8.96
C SER A 479 -20.40 -13.81 7.45
N ASP A 480 -21.15 -14.56 6.65
CA ASP A 480 -21.14 -14.40 5.20
C ASP A 480 -21.86 -13.13 4.76
N PHE A 481 -22.92 -12.73 5.48
CA PHE A 481 -23.68 -11.50 5.22
C PHE A 481 -24.06 -10.80 6.52
N ILE A 482 -24.19 -9.49 6.43
CA ILE A 482 -24.78 -8.62 7.46
C ILE A 482 -25.77 -7.70 6.76
N LEU A 483 -27.02 -7.66 7.25
CA LEU A 483 -28.06 -6.74 6.81
C LEU A 483 -28.37 -5.77 7.94
N ALA A 484 -28.40 -4.47 7.63
CA ALA A 484 -28.70 -3.40 8.60
C ALA A 484 -29.33 -2.19 7.90
N ASP A 485 -29.65 -1.16 8.67
CA ASP A 485 -29.90 0.18 8.11
C ASP A 485 -28.65 0.70 7.39
N ALA A 486 -28.83 1.44 6.31
CA ALA A 486 -27.72 1.97 5.51
C ALA A 486 -26.77 2.86 6.34
N GLY A 487 -27.30 3.60 7.32
CA GLY A 487 -26.53 4.42 8.25
C GLY A 487 -25.53 3.62 9.10
N HIS A 488 -25.83 2.35 9.40
CA HIS A 488 -24.91 1.46 10.13
C HIS A 488 -23.58 1.24 9.40
N PHE A 489 -23.57 1.27 8.07
CA PHE A 489 -22.38 1.04 7.27
C PHE A 489 -21.54 2.30 6.98
N GLN A 490 -22.06 3.47 7.37
CA GLN A 490 -21.36 4.74 7.20
C GLN A 490 -20.34 4.97 8.32
N THR A 491 -19.09 5.22 7.95
CA THR A 491 -18.02 5.48 8.93
C THR A 491 -18.15 6.91 9.47
N GLY A 492 -18.25 7.06 10.80
CA GLY A 492 -18.43 8.37 11.45
C GLY A 492 -19.86 8.91 11.40
N GLY A 493 -20.82 8.03 11.09
CA GLY A 493 -22.26 8.32 11.16
C GLY A 493 -22.76 8.52 12.59
N GLU A 494 -24.06 8.69 12.72
CA GLU A 494 -24.76 8.80 14.01
C GLU A 494 -24.63 7.53 14.85
N VAL A 495 -24.69 7.70 16.16
CA VAL A 495 -24.84 6.57 17.09
C VAL A 495 -26.15 5.86 16.77
N PHE A 496 -26.15 4.53 16.83
CA PHE A 496 -27.36 3.73 16.61
C PHE A 496 -28.54 4.27 17.44
N ASN A 497 -29.62 4.54 16.77
CA ASN A 497 -30.83 5.14 17.32
C ASN A 497 -32.09 4.35 16.83
N PRO A 498 -33.29 4.62 17.37
CA PRO A 498 -34.50 3.86 17.00
C PRO A 498 -34.85 3.93 15.51
N ASP A 499 -34.51 5.01 14.81
CA ASP A 499 -34.81 5.18 13.37
C ASP A 499 -33.94 4.31 12.49
N MET A 500 -32.79 3.86 13.01
CA MET A 500 -31.86 2.92 12.36
C MET A 500 -32.19 1.45 12.67
N ALA A 501 -33.24 1.17 13.40
CA ALA A 501 -33.58 -0.20 13.77
C ALA A 501 -34.02 -1.01 12.55
N LEU A 502 -33.34 -2.16 12.34
CA LEU A 502 -33.72 -3.11 11.29
C LEU A 502 -35.09 -3.73 11.58
N PRO A 503 -36.06 -3.57 10.67
CA PRO A 503 -37.39 -4.13 10.90
C PRO A 503 -37.38 -5.66 10.91
N GLU A 504 -38.10 -6.32 11.85
CA GLU A 504 -38.16 -7.78 11.95
C GLU A 504 -38.65 -8.43 10.66
N ASN A 505 -39.63 -7.83 9.95
CA ASN A 505 -40.12 -8.33 8.68
C ASN A 505 -39.03 -8.43 7.59
N ALA A 506 -38.02 -7.55 7.63
CA ALA A 506 -36.88 -7.66 6.71
C ALA A 506 -36.04 -8.91 7.00
N VAL A 507 -35.81 -9.22 8.27
CA VAL A 507 -35.14 -10.45 8.69
C VAL A 507 -35.96 -11.67 8.27
N GLU A 508 -37.28 -11.68 8.50
CA GLU A 508 -38.18 -12.78 8.09
C GLU A 508 -38.18 -13.00 6.57
N GLU A 509 -38.11 -11.94 5.76
CA GLU A 509 -38.02 -12.03 4.29
C GLU A 509 -36.71 -12.67 3.83
N VAL A 510 -35.59 -12.31 4.45
CA VAL A 510 -34.28 -12.93 4.20
C VAL A 510 -34.27 -14.41 4.62
N GLU A 511 -34.82 -14.74 5.81
CA GLU A 511 -34.93 -16.13 6.30
C GLU A 511 -35.84 -16.96 5.38
N ALA A 512 -36.92 -16.40 4.86
CA ALA A 512 -37.85 -17.06 3.95
C ALA A 512 -37.24 -17.38 2.57
N ARG A 513 -36.19 -16.71 2.16
CA ARG A 513 -35.49 -16.96 0.89
C ARG A 513 -34.88 -18.36 0.84
N GLY A 514 -34.47 -18.90 1.99
CA GLY A 514 -33.79 -20.19 2.11
C GLY A 514 -32.29 -20.11 1.76
N GLY A 515 -31.57 -21.20 2.04
CA GLY A 515 -30.10 -21.28 1.85
C GLY A 515 -29.33 -20.80 3.08
N ILE A 516 -29.98 -20.25 4.10
CA ILE A 516 -29.35 -19.83 5.35
C ILE A 516 -29.05 -21.09 6.18
N THR A 517 -27.81 -21.19 6.64
CA THR A 517 -27.36 -22.29 7.51
C THR A 517 -27.43 -21.95 8.99
N ALA A 518 -27.15 -20.71 9.32
CA ALA A 518 -27.21 -20.13 10.66
C ALA A 518 -27.29 -18.61 10.57
N GLY A 519 -27.94 -17.99 11.55
CA GLY A 519 -27.99 -16.53 11.65
C GLY A 519 -28.38 -16.09 13.05
N GLY A 520 -28.25 -14.81 13.32
CA GLY A 520 -28.63 -14.20 14.59
C GLY A 520 -28.72 -12.69 14.55
N ARG A 521 -29.61 -12.18 15.36
CA ARG A 521 -29.85 -10.75 15.56
C ARG A 521 -28.87 -10.17 16.57
N THR A 522 -28.46 -8.94 16.35
CA THR A 522 -27.77 -8.14 17.35
C THR A 522 -28.61 -6.89 17.62
N TYR A 523 -28.90 -6.68 18.88
CA TYR A 523 -29.70 -5.57 19.37
C TYR A 523 -28.80 -4.46 19.87
N GLY A 524 -29.08 -3.21 19.54
CA GLY A 524 -28.41 -2.03 20.05
C GLY A 524 -29.26 -1.36 21.15
N CYS A 525 -28.59 -0.82 22.18
CA CYS A 525 -29.30 -0.08 23.21
C CYS A 525 -29.54 1.36 22.74
N THR A 526 -30.78 1.71 22.51
CA THR A 526 -31.23 3.06 22.09
C THR A 526 -31.50 3.99 23.26
N SER A 527 -31.57 3.45 24.49
CA SER A 527 -31.64 4.25 25.73
C SER A 527 -30.23 4.49 26.27
N PRO A 528 -29.95 5.67 26.86
CA PRO A 528 -28.63 5.96 27.40
C PRO A 528 -28.22 4.99 28.53
N VAL A 529 -26.98 4.52 28.45
CA VAL A 529 -26.36 3.68 29.49
C VAL A 529 -25.11 4.38 30.00
N GLU A 530 -24.96 4.44 31.32
CA GLU A 530 -23.77 4.98 31.97
C GLU A 530 -22.98 3.87 32.66
N GLU A 531 -21.65 4.02 32.60
CA GLU A 531 -20.69 3.26 33.39
C GLU A 531 -20.01 4.16 34.42
N PHE A 532 -19.31 3.57 35.38
CA PHE A 532 -18.65 4.32 36.45
C PHE A 532 -17.17 4.08 36.42
N ILE A 533 -16.42 5.08 36.02
CA ILE A 533 -14.97 4.99 35.76
C ILE A 533 -14.14 5.94 36.64
N THR A 534 -12.86 5.64 36.77
CA THR A 534 -11.95 6.55 37.48
C THR A 534 -11.58 7.75 36.58
N GLU A 535 -11.38 8.91 37.18
CA GLU A 535 -10.90 10.08 36.46
C GLU A 535 -9.54 9.82 35.79
N GLU A 536 -8.67 8.99 36.38
CA GLU A 536 -7.39 8.60 35.79
C GLU A 536 -7.58 7.84 34.46
N TYR A 537 -8.53 6.90 34.42
CA TYR A 537 -8.87 6.16 33.20
C TYR A 537 -9.44 7.10 32.13
N TYR A 538 -10.45 7.92 32.48
CA TYR A 538 -11.04 8.89 31.57
C TYR A 538 -9.98 9.78 30.91
N ARG A 539 -9.10 10.37 31.73
CA ARG A 539 -8.01 11.22 31.24
C ARG A 539 -6.99 10.46 30.40
N SER A 540 -6.78 9.16 30.63
CA SER A 540 -5.86 8.35 29.83
C SER A 540 -6.41 8.04 28.42
N VAL A 541 -7.73 7.94 28.30
CA VAL A 541 -8.42 7.71 27.02
C VAL A 541 -8.52 9.01 26.22
N TRP A 542 -9.13 10.03 26.81
CA TRP A 542 -9.42 11.28 26.11
C TRP A 542 -8.24 12.25 25.98
N GLY A 543 -7.22 12.12 26.83
CA GLY A 543 -5.98 12.89 26.77
C GLY A 543 -5.09 12.60 25.55
N ARG A 544 -5.48 11.66 24.70
CA ARG A 544 -4.82 11.40 23.42
C ARG A 544 -5.20 12.44 22.36
N TRP A 545 -6.36 13.08 22.52
CA TRP A 545 -6.93 14.01 21.54
C TRP A 545 -7.26 15.39 22.13
N ASN A 546 -7.22 15.53 23.46
CA ASN A 546 -7.58 16.74 24.16
C ASN A 546 -6.44 17.22 25.04
N ASP A 547 -6.28 18.52 25.17
CA ASP A 547 -5.32 19.10 26.11
C ASP A 547 -5.82 19.05 27.56
N ALA A 548 -4.98 19.49 28.52
CA ALA A 548 -5.30 19.42 29.94
C ALA A 548 -6.46 20.34 30.32
N GLU A 549 -6.63 21.50 29.67
CA GLU A 549 -7.68 22.48 29.97
C GLU A 549 -9.03 21.99 29.48
N THR A 550 -9.10 21.46 28.26
CA THR A 550 -10.29 20.81 27.72
C THR A 550 -10.71 19.62 28.57
N LEU A 551 -9.76 18.76 28.98
CA LEU A 551 -10.05 17.64 29.87
C LEU A 551 -10.59 18.10 31.23
N ASP A 552 -10.05 19.18 31.80
CA ASP A 552 -10.56 19.73 33.06
C ASP A 552 -12.01 20.25 32.91
N GLN A 553 -12.33 20.85 31.76
CA GLN A 553 -13.70 21.27 31.44
C GLN A 553 -14.64 20.08 31.31
N MET A 554 -14.26 19.07 30.52
CA MET A 554 -15.03 17.83 30.34
C MET A 554 -15.32 17.16 31.69
N VAL A 555 -14.28 16.91 32.48
CA VAL A 555 -14.40 16.26 33.79
C VAL A 555 -15.25 17.08 34.76
N SER A 556 -15.21 18.41 34.69
CA SER A 556 -16.00 19.29 35.58
C SER A 556 -17.50 19.26 35.30
N GLY A 557 -17.89 18.90 34.04
CA GLY A 557 -19.27 18.75 33.61
C GLY A 557 -19.87 17.35 33.87
N MET A 558 -19.05 16.36 34.28
CA MET A 558 -19.50 14.98 34.52
C MET A 558 -20.08 14.77 35.91
N ASP A 559 -21.14 13.97 35.98
CA ASP A 559 -21.72 13.53 37.24
C ASP A 559 -20.77 12.55 37.98
N ARG A 560 -20.86 12.52 39.32
CA ARG A 560 -19.98 11.70 40.16
C ARG A 560 -20.76 10.87 41.17
N THR A 561 -20.33 9.63 41.32
CA THR A 561 -20.83 8.79 42.42
C THR A 561 -20.34 9.29 43.77
N GLU A 562 -20.92 8.76 44.86
CA GLU A 562 -20.48 9.05 46.23
C GLU A 562 -19.02 8.65 46.47
N ASP A 563 -18.54 7.62 45.76
CA ASP A 563 -17.15 7.14 45.82
C ASP A 563 -16.19 7.91 44.89
N GLY A 564 -16.70 8.93 44.18
CA GLY A 564 -15.92 9.83 43.32
C GLY A 564 -15.62 9.31 41.91
N LEU A 565 -16.27 8.24 41.46
CA LEU A 565 -16.19 7.76 40.09
C LEU A 565 -17.00 8.70 39.18
N LEU A 566 -16.53 8.86 37.93
CA LEU A 566 -17.21 9.60 36.90
C LEU A 566 -18.30 8.75 36.25
N ALA A 567 -19.48 9.30 36.03
CA ALA A 567 -20.49 8.66 35.19
C ALA A 567 -20.17 9.01 33.73
N ASP A 568 -19.82 7.99 32.95
CA ASP A 568 -19.50 8.13 31.53
C ASP A 568 -20.46 7.31 30.67
N ARG A 569 -20.59 7.64 29.41
CA ARG A 569 -21.49 6.95 28.49
C ARG A 569 -20.88 5.59 28.10
N ALA A 570 -21.69 4.54 28.18
CA ALA A 570 -21.34 3.21 27.70
C ALA A 570 -22.25 2.77 26.56
N GLN A 571 -21.76 1.91 25.69
CA GLN A 571 -22.52 1.25 24.65
C GLN A 571 -22.81 -0.20 25.01
N LEU A 572 -24.04 -0.65 24.79
CA LEU A 572 -24.49 -1.98 25.20
C LEU A 572 -25.12 -2.73 24.03
N TYR A 573 -24.59 -3.93 23.75
CA TYR A 573 -25.14 -4.87 22.77
C TYR A 573 -25.97 -5.96 23.45
N GLY A 574 -27.01 -6.42 22.72
CA GLY A 574 -27.64 -7.72 22.97
C GLY A 574 -27.37 -8.65 21.79
N MET A 575 -26.55 -9.66 21.96
CA MET A 575 -26.22 -10.57 20.86
C MET A 575 -26.87 -11.93 21.02
N GLU A 576 -27.53 -12.44 19.96
CA GLU A 576 -27.90 -13.82 19.83
C GLU A 576 -26.66 -14.73 19.71
N ARG A 577 -26.86 -16.02 20.02
CA ARG A 577 -25.77 -16.99 20.11
C ARG A 577 -24.88 -17.06 18.84
N PHE A 578 -25.49 -16.84 17.67
CA PHE A 578 -24.77 -16.85 16.40
C PHE A 578 -23.61 -15.85 16.36
N ALA A 579 -23.86 -14.60 16.70
CA ALA A 579 -22.84 -13.56 16.74
C ALA A 579 -21.88 -13.75 17.93
N LEU A 580 -22.45 -14.06 19.10
CA LEU A 580 -21.68 -14.19 20.35
C LEU A 580 -20.62 -15.30 20.28
N ASP A 581 -20.98 -16.50 19.77
CA ASP A 581 -20.06 -17.66 19.65
C ASP A 581 -18.92 -17.40 18.62
N ARG A 582 -18.99 -16.33 17.84
CA ARG A 582 -18.00 -15.96 16.81
C ARG A 582 -17.06 -14.84 17.21
N LEU A 583 -17.28 -14.24 18.37
CA LEU A 583 -16.36 -13.21 18.89
C LEU A 583 -15.01 -13.81 19.29
N THR A 584 -13.96 -13.02 19.18
CA THR A 584 -12.64 -13.44 19.65
C THR A 584 -12.56 -13.27 21.16
N VAL A 585 -12.55 -14.37 21.90
CA VAL A 585 -12.39 -14.36 23.37
C VAL A 585 -10.90 -14.18 23.71
N LEU A 586 -10.59 -13.07 24.36
CA LEU A 586 -9.24 -12.73 24.82
C LEU A 586 -8.94 -13.39 26.16
N GLU A 587 -9.91 -13.34 27.08
CA GLU A 587 -9.83 -13.91 28.41
C GLU A 587 -11.22 -14.28 28.92
N GLY A 588 -11.33 -15.31 29.77
CA GLY A 588 -12.61 -15.72 30.38
C GLY A 588 -13.39 -16.74 29.55
N ASP A 589 -14.71 -16.78 29.76
CA ASP A 589 -15.62 -17.74 29.13
C ASP A 589 -16.95 -17.06 28.74
N ILE A 590 -17.12 -16.83 27.45
CA ILE A 590 -18.29 -16.16 26.89
C ILE A 590 -19.57 -16.98 27.04
N SER A 591 -19.47 -18.33 27.19
CA SER A 591 -20.64 -19.20 27.38
C SER A 591 -21.39 -18.92 28.69
N LYS A 592 -20.69 -18.31 29.67
CA LYS A 592 -21.31 -17.89 30.93
C LYS A 592 -22.41 -16.87 30.77
N LEU A 593 -22.40 -16.08 29.70
CA LEU A 593 -23.48 -15.12 29.44
C LEU A 593 -24.85 -15.77 29.34
N TYR A 594 -24.90 -17.06 29.03
CA TYR A 594 -26.17 -17.87 28.99
C TYR A 594 -26.44 -18.71 30.23
N GLU A 595 -25.58 -18.60 31.28
CA GLU A 595 -25.82 -19.35 32.51
C GLU A 595 -27.02 -18.80 33.31
N PRO A 596 -28.02 -19.62 33.65
CA PRO A 596 -29.20 -19.15 34.37
C PRO A 596 -28.85 -18.74 35.79
N GLY A 597 -29.35 -17.58 36.21
CA GLY A 597 -29.25 -17.11 37.63
C GLY A 597 -28.10 -16.16 37.91
N GLY A 598 -27.27 -15.83 36.95
CA GLY A 598 -26.27 -14.75 37.02
C GLY A 598 -26.54 -13.64 35.99
N ARG A 599 -26.10 -12.42 36.28
CA ARG A 599 -26.01 -11.36 35.28
C ARG A 599 -24.53 -11.26 34.88
N TYR A 600 -24.24 -11.69 33.69
CA TYR A 600 -22.88 -11.70 33.13
C TYR A 600 -22.78 -10.76 31.94
N VAL A 601 -21.65 -10.13 31.79
CA VAL A 601 -21.33 -9.22 30.70
C VAL A 601 -19.96 -9.54 30.10
N ALA A 602 -19.75 -9.29 28.81
CA ALA A 602 -18.44 -9.26 28.21
C ALA A 602 -18.00 -7.82 27.97
N ALA A 603 -16.75 -7.50 28.27
CA ALA A 603 -16.14 -6.20 27.98
C ALA A 603 -15.40 -6.26 26.63
N VAL A 604 -15.58 -5.25 25.77
CA VAL A 604 -15.00 -5.20 24.43
C VAL A 604 -13.70 -4.45 24.44
N TYR A 605 -12.62 -5.11 24.04
CA TYR A 605 -11.30 -4.54 23.91
C TYR A 605 -10.93 -4.27 22.45
N SER A 606 -10.39 -3.11 22.17
CA SER A 606 -9.89 -2.81 20.82
C SER A 606 -8.60 -3.56 20.50
N GLU A 607 -8.36 -3.78 19.23
CA GLU A 607 -7.09 -4.31 18.72
C GLU A 607 -6.24 -3.18 18.14
N ASP A 608 -4.93 -3.38 18.10
CA ASP A 608 -4.02 -2.51 17.37
C ASP A 608 -4.02 -2.85 15.86
N ASP A 609 -3.35 -2.04 15.04
CA ASP A 609 -3.24 -2.25 13.58
C ASP A 609 -2.61 -3.61 13.21
N TYR A 610 -2.10 -4.35 14.17
CA TYR A 610 -1.49 -5.67 14.01
C TYR A 610 -2.36 -6.82 14.55
N GLY A 611 -3.60 -6.52 14.96
CA GLY A 611 -4.53 -7.48 15.53
C GLY A 611 -4.13 -7.98 16.92
N SER A 612 -3.33 -7.21 17.66
CA SER A 612 -2.99 -7.51 19.05
C SER A 612 -3.94 -6.77 19.99
N PRO A 613 -4.50 -7.45 21.00
CA PRO A 613 -5.42 -6.81 21.94
C PRO A 613 -4.75 -5.68 22.72
N ARG A 614 -5.37 -4.53 22.75
CA ARG A 614 -4.95 -3.38 23.55
C ARG A 614 -5.56 -3.46 24.94
N MET A 615 -4.83 -4.06 25.88
CA MET A 615 -5.31 -4.26 27.26
C MET A 615 -5.50 -2.95 28.07
N ASP A 616 -5.13 -1.81 27.50
CA ASP A 616 -5.36 -0.46 28.02
C ASP A 616 -6.56 0.24 27.37
N SER A 617 -7.26 -0.41 26.46
CA SER A 617 -8.41 0.16 25.74
C SER A 617 -9.74 0.09 26.49
N HIS A 618 -9.80 -0.61 27.59
CA HIS A 618 -10.98 -0.76 28.46
C HIS A 618 -10.58 -0.92 29.93
N TRP A 619 -11.38 -0.41 30.85
CA TRP A 619 -11.09 -0.46 32.29
C TRP A 619 -11.53 -1.76 32.96
N ALA A 620 -12.66 -2.35 32.55
CA ALA A 620 -13.21 -3.54 33.17
C ALA A 620 -12.33 -4.78 32.99
N ARG A 621 -12.17 -5.58 34.04
CA ARG A 621 -11.31 -6.78 34.07
C ARG A 621 -12.15 -8.02 34.34
N LEU A 622 -11.63 -9.18 33.95
CA LEU A 622 -12.29 -10.47 34.17
C LEU A 622 -12.59 -10.69 35.66
N GLY A 623 -13.86 -11.01 35.96
CA GLY A 623 -14.36 -11.24 37.30
C GLY A 623 -14.74 -9.97 38.09
N ASP A 624 -14.56 -8.79 37.51
CA ASP A 624 -15.04 -7.54 38.12
C ASP A 624 -16.56 -7.55 38.20
N LYS A 625 -17.09 -6.96 39.28
CA LYS A 625 -18.48 -6.61 39.41
C LYS A 625 -18.63 -5.14 39.05
N ILE A 626 -19.33 -4.90 37.96
CA ILE A 626 -19.56 -3.58 37.42
C ILE A 626 -21.03 -3.21 37.54
N THR A 627 -21.29 -1.94 37.67
CA THR A 627 -22.66 -1.39 37.62
C THR A 627 -22.84 -0.63 36.30
N LEU A 628 -23.86 -1.00 35.54
CA LEU A 628 -24.32 -0.21 34.41
C LEU A 628 -25.62 0.44 34.79
N ARG A 629 -25.72 1.74 34.60
CA ARG A 629 -26.88 2.57 34.86
C ARG A 629 -27.68 2.75 33.59
N HIS A 630 -28.91 2.21 33.55
CA HIS A 630 -29.86 2.45 32.48
C HIS A 630 -30.65 3.70 32.80
N VAL A 631 -30.43 4.78 32.03
CA VAL A 631 -31.03 6.08 32.27
C VAL A 631 -32.35 6.18 31.53
N GLU A 632 -33.40 6.59 32.26
CA GLU A 632 -34.73 6.86 31.71
C GLU A 632 -34.97 8.37 31.51
N GLU A 633 -34.27 9.21 32.31
CA GLU A 633 -34.49 10.67 32.27
C GLU A 633 -33.21 11.40 32.77
N TYR A 634 -32.74 12.36 31.99
CA TYR A 634 -31.69 13.30 32.38
C TYR A 634 -32.29 14.63 32.83
N GLU A 635 -31.63 15.25 33.79
CA GLU A 635 -31.84 16.65 34.14
C GLU A 635 -30.65 17.48 33.67
N TYR A 636 -30.91 18.46 32.82
CA TYR A 636 -29.87 19.38 32.33
C TYR A 636 -29.81 20.61 33.21
N TYR A 637 -28.63 21.03 33.60
CA TYR A 637 -28.44 22.15 34.49
C TYR A 637 -27.16 22.93 34.20
N ASN A 638 -27.16 24.23 34.60
CA ASN A 638 -25.96 25.04 34.51
C ASN A 638 -25.02 24.71 35.69
N PRO A 639 -23.81 24.18 35.44
CA PRO A 639 -22.90 23.78 36.52
C PRO A 639 -22.37 24.93 37.36
N ASN A 640 -22.40 26.17 36.83
CA ASN A 640 -21.93 27.35 37.55
C ASN A 640 -23.03 28.01 38.43
N THR A 641 -24.27 27.96 38.01
CA THR A 641 -25.39 28.60 38.72
C THR A 641 -26.32 27.60 39.43
N GLY A 642 -26.32 26.31 39.00
CA GLY A 642 -27.25 25.29 39.46
C GLY A 642 -28.68 25.47 38.90
N GLU A 643 -28.88 26.33 37.93
CA GLU A 643 -30.15 26.50 37.24
C GLU A 643 -30.49 25.29 36.40
N VAL A 644 -31.70 24.77 36.54
CA VAL A 644 -32.15 23.57 35.80
C VAL A 644 -32.88 24.05 34.54
N TYR A 645 -32.51 23.45 33.41
CA TYR A 645 -33.18 23.64 32.11
C TYR A 645 -34.35 22.65 31.97
N GLY A 646 -35.35 22.97 31.15
CA GLY A 646 -36.53 22.13 30.95
C GLY A 646 -36.25 20.84 30.15
N GLY A 647 -35.25 20.87 29.33
CA GLY A 647 -34.77 19.80 28.49
C GLY A 647 -33.51 20.20 27.77
N GLU A 648 -32.93 19.36 26.96
CA GLU A 648 -31.77 19.68 26.14
C GLU A 648 -32.07 20.82 25.15
N GLU A 649 -33.29 20.84 24.60
CA GLU A 649 -33.77 21.87 23.67
C GLU A 649 -33.94 23.25 24.33
N ASP A 650 -34.02 23.31 25.68
CA ASP A 650 -34.19 24.54 26.44
C ASP A 650 -32.85 25.15 26.92
N ILE A 651 -31.72 24.53 26.57
CA ILE A 651 -30.39 25.07 26.92
C ILE A 651 -30.11 26.30 26.06
N PRO A 652 -29.86 27.49 26.67
CA PRO A 652 -29.56 28.68 25.88
C PRO A 652 -28.24 28.51 25.12
N GLU A 653 -28.20 28.95 23.88
CA GLU A 653 -27.01 28.89 23.02
C GLU A 653 -25.75 29.45 23.72
N GLY A 654 -24.67 28.64 23.74
CA GLY A 654 -23.43 28.99 24.43
C GLY A 654 -23.49 29.00 25.96
N ALA A 655 -24.57 28.55 26.57
CA ALA A 655 -24.66 28.44 28.04
C ALA A 655 -23.92 27.16 28.51
N PRO A 656 -23.13 27.25 29.60
CA PRO A 656 -22.52 26.02 30.15
C PRO A 656 -23.61 25.12 30.71
N PHE A 657 -23.57 23.84 30.33
CA PHE A 657 -24.51 22.85 30.83
C PHE A 657 -23.81 21.57 31.27
N ALA A 658 -24.47 20.84 32.15
CA ALA A 658 -24.13 19.48 32.53
C ALA A 658 -25.41 18.66 32.63
N ALA A 659 -25.33 17.36 32.39
CA ALA A 659 -26.44 16.43 32.53
C ALA A 659 -26.19 15.50 33.70
N ARG A 660 -27.27 15.18 34.46
CA ARG A 660 -27.26 14.13 35.48
C ARG A 660 -28.48 13.26 35.37
N ALA A 661 -28.31 11.97 35.57
CA ALA A 661 -29.39 11.00 35.57
C ALA A 661 -30.29 11.19 36.81
N VAL A 662 -31.57 11.47 36.60
CA VAL A 662 -32.54 11.68 37.71
C VAL A 662 -33.52 10.51 37.82
N LYS A 663 -33.73 9.77 36.74
CA LYS A 663 -34.53 8.55 36.75
C LYS A 663 -33.74 7.44 36.05
N TYR A 664 -33.40 6.43 36.78
CA TYR A 664 -32.53 5.39 36.29
C TYR A 664 -32.69 4.07 37.08
N ARG A 665 -32.08 3.00 36.51
CA ARG A 665 -31.93 1.69 37.16
C ARG A 665 -30.50 1.26 37.11
N ASP A 666 -29.90 1.01 38.28
CA ASP A 666 -28.57 0.48 38.40
C ASP A 666 -28.62 -1.05 38.43
N LEU A 667 -27.91 -1.70 37.50
CA LEU A 667 -27.83 -3.14 37.39
C LEU A 667 -26.38 -3.60 37.52
N GLU A 668 -26.16 -4.57 38.43
CA GLU A 668 -24.84 -5.16 38.66
C GLU A 668 -24.63 -6.37 37.75
N TYR A 669 -23.47 -6.41 37.07
CA TYR A 669 -23.04 -7.50 36.21
C TYR A 669 -21.64 -7.99 36.63
N GLU A 670 -21.35 -9.29 36.42
CA GLU A 670 -20.02 -9.86 36.54
C GLU A 670 -19.39 -9.96 35.16
N VAL A 671 -18.18 -9.45 34.99
CA VAL A 671 -17.43 -9.54 33.73
C VAL A 671 -16.96 -10.99 33.54
N ALA A 672 -17.62 -11.74 32.68
CA ALA A 672 -17.39 -13.16 32.44
C ALA A 672 -16.37 -13.41 31.32
N ALA A 673 -16.21 -12.47 30.40
CA ALA A 673 -15.28 -12.55 29.28
C ALA A 673 -14.75 -11.17 28.87
N LEU A 674 -13.52 -11.15 28.39
CA LEU A 674 -12.95 -10.04 27.64
C LEU A 674 -12.91 -10.48 26.18
N VAL A 675 -13.42 -9.64 25.27
CA VAL A 675 -13.59 -10.02 23.86
C VAL A 675 -13.09 -8.92 22.94
N SER A 676 -12.76 -9.27 21.70
CA SER A 676 -12.69 -8.33 20.59
C SER A 676 -13.80 -8.63 19.58
N VAL A 677 -14.35 -7.57 18.99
CA VAL A 677 -15.47 -7.64 18.05
C VAL A 677 -14.95 -7.29 16.66
N PRO A 678 -15.21 -8.13 15.63
CA PRO A 678 -14.90 -7.79 14.25
C PRO A 678 -15.57 -6.46 13.83
N THR A 679 -14.91 -5.68 13.00
CA THR A 679 -15.37 -4.32 12.63
C THR A 679 -16.81 -4.29 12.12
N ALA A 680 -17.21 -5.28 11.32
CA ALA A 680 -18.58 -5.36 10.79
C ALA A 680 -19.64 -5.64 11.87
N LEU A 681 -19.27 -6.23 13.00
CA LEU A 681 -20.16 -6.56 14.13
C LEU A 681 -20.13 -5.51 15.25
N SER A 682 -19.30 -4.46 15.13
CA SER A 682 -19.19 -3.38 16.14
C SER A 682 -20.24 -2.30 15.94
N TYR A 683 -20.37 -1.40 16.93
CA TYR A 683 -21.20 -0.19 16.80
C TYR A 683 -20.70 0.77 15.72
N ARG A 684 -19.44 0.61 15.28
CA ARG A 684 -18.74 1.52 14.34
C ARG A 684 -18.66 2.96 14.85
N TYR A 685 -18.80 3.16 16.14
CA TYR A 685 -18.70 4.44 16.82
C TYR A 685 -17.61 4.38 17.92
N TYR A 686 -16.74 5.37 17.94
CA TYR A 686 -15.53 5.39 18.77
C TYR A 686 -15.64 6.37 19.96
N GLY A 687 -16.78 6.48 20.61
CA GLY A 687 -17.00 7.48 21.65
C GLY A 687 -17.26 6.93 23.05
N ALA A 688 -17.34 5.61 23.24
CA ALA A 688 -17.70 5.00 24.54
C ALA A 688 -17.13 3.59 24.67
N ASP A 689 -16.98 3.14 25.91
CA ASP A 689 -16.64 1.74 26.21
C ASP A 689 -17.83 0.83 25.86
N GLU A 690 -17.57 -0.38 25.38
CA GLU A 690 -18.59 -1.27 24.85
C GLU A 690 -18.72 -2.54 25.72
N PHE A 691 -19.97 -2.94 25.95
CA PHE A 691 -20.32 -4.11 26.70
C PHE A 691 -21.33 -5.00 25.93
N ILE A 692 -21.22 -6.31 26.09
CA ILE A 692 -22.07 -7.29 25.43
C ILE A 692 -22.82 -8.13 26.44
N LEU A 693 -24.14 -8.21 26.27
CA LEU A 693 -25.02 -9.14 26.94
C LEU A 693 -25.50 -10.22 25.96
N ASN A 694 -25.98 -11.36 26.48
CA ASN A 694 -26.79 -12.21 25.64
C ASN A 694 -28.17 -11.54 25.34
N ASP A 695 -28.80 -11.93 24.26
CA ASP A 695 -30.09 -11.39 23.77
C ASP A 695 -31.19 -11.35 24.87
N GLN A 696 -31.36 -12.44 25.61
CA GLN A 696 -32.42 -12.54 26.61
C GLN A 696 -32.21 -11.57 27.79
N THR A 697 -30.98 -11.51 28.29
CA THR A 697 -30.64 -10.57 29.37
C THR A 697 -30.75 -9.12 28.89
N PHE A 698 -30.31 -8.85 27.66
CA PHE A 698 -30.41 -7.53 27.05
C PHE A 698 -31.88 -7.06 26.96
N LEU A 699 -32.75 -7.85 26.34
CA LEU A 699 -34.16 -7.54 26.18
C LEU A 699 -34.89 -7.35 27.53
N GLN A 700 -34.50 -8.14 28.54
CA GLN A 700 -35.07 -8.04 29.89
C GLN A 700 -34.61 -6.78 30.62
N ASP A 701 -33.33 -6.45 30.52
CA ASP A 701 -32.69 -5.40 31.32
C ASP A 701 -32.87 -4.00 30.67
N THR A 702 -32.80 -3.89 29.35
CA THR A 702 -33.02 -2.62 28.62
C THR A 702 -34.49 -2.32 28.33
N GLY A 703 -35.30 -3.35 28.04
CA GLY A 703 -36.68 -3.20 27.60
C GLY A 703 -36.82 -2.80 26.13
N THR A 704 -35.72 -2.70 25.36
CA THR A 704 -35.74 -2.41 23.92
C THR A 704 -35.50 -3.69 23.13
N ALA A 705 -36.05 -3.77 21.91
CA ALA A 705 -35.88 -4.90 20.98
C ALA A 705 -35.39 -4.38 19.61
N ASP A 706 -34.71 -3.23 19.60
CA ASP A 706 -34.24 -2.58 18.39
C ASP A 706 -33.06 -3.38 17.80
N ILE A 707 -33.30 -4.02 16.65
CA ILE A 707 -32.31 -4.82 15.95
C ILE A 707 -31.35 -3.87 15.24
N MET A 708 -30.09 -3.90 15.63
CA MET A 708 -29.04 -3.11 14.97
C MET A 708 -28.62 -3.71 13.63
N TYR A 709 -28.45 -5.05 13.59
CA TYR A 709 -28.18 -5.79 12.36
C TYR A 709 -28.57 -7.26 12.51
N TYR A 710 -28.75 -7.92 11.36
CA TYR A 710 -28.89 -9.36 11.23
C TYR A 710 -27.68 -9.95 10.51
N ALA A 711 -26.89 -10.79 11.20
CA ALA A 711 -25.72 -11.46 10.67
C ALA A 711 -26.03 -12.94 10.40
N PHE A 712 -25.64 -13.48 9.23
CA PHE A 712 -25.99 -14.84 8.86
C PHE A 712 -25.02 -15.49 7.88
N ASP A 713 -24.99 -16.82 7.88
CA ASP A 713 -24.22 -17.65 6.95
C ASP A 713 -25.17 -18.38 6.00
N VAL A 714 -24.67 -18.63 4.79
CA VAL A 714 -25.40 -19.36 3.76
C VAL A 714 -24.62 -20.59 3.29
N ASP A 715 -25.31 -21.52 2.63
CA ASP A 715 -24.63 -22.62 1.91
C ASP A 715 -23.72 -22.05 0.80
N ASP A 716 -22.54 -22.65 0.60
CA ASP A 716 -21.58 -22.22 -0.43
C ASP A 716 -22.20 -22.04 -1.83
N GLY A 717 -23.21 -22.86 -2.16
CA GLY A 717 -23.94 -22.78 -3.44
C GLY A 717 -24.99 -21.68 -3.51
N ALA A 718 -25.39 -21.11 -2.38
CA ALA A 718 -26.43 -20.09 -2.29
C ALA A 718 -25.87 -18.65 -2.22
N THR A 719 -24.55 -18.48 -2.02
CA THR A 719 -23.92 -17.16 -1.81
C THR A 719 -24.23 -16.17 -2.92
N ALA A 720 -24.07 -16.56 -4.19
CA ALA A 720 -24.32 -15.66 -5.33
C ALA A 720 -25.81 -15.31 -5.50
N ASP A 721 -26.72 -16.28 -5.22
CA ASP A 721 -28.16 -16.06 -5.28
C ASP A 721 -28.63 -15.16 -4.13
N MET A 722 -28.06 -15.31 -2.93
CA MET A 722 -28.34 -14.46 -1.78
C MET A 722 -27.83 -13.03 -2.01
N GLU A 723 -26.61 -12.90 -2.52
CA GLU A 723 -26.05 -11.57 -2.85
C GLU A 723 -26.89 -10.83 -3.91
N GLY A 724 -27.34 -11.55 -4.93
CA GLY A 724 -28.26 -11.00 -5.94
C GLY A 724 -29.62 -10.59 -5.35
N PHE A 725 -30.14 -11.38 -4.41
CA PHE A 725 -31.38 -11.07 -3.69
C PHE A 725 -31.21 -9.84 -2.79
N LEU A 726 -30.15 -9.80 -1.96
CA LEU A 726 -29.91 -8.67 -1.05
C LEU A 726 -29.73 -7.36 -1.81
N ARG A 727 -28.99 -7.40 -2.93
CA ARG A 727 -28.82 -6.24 -3.79
C ARG A 727 -30.16 -5.72 -4.30
N ASP A 728 -30.98 -6.59 -4.91
CA ASP A 728 -32.30 -6.20 -5.40
C ASP A 728 -33.21 -5.72 -4.25
N TYR A 729 -33.13 -6.37 -3.09
CA TYR A 729 -33.92 -6.01 -1.93
C TYR A 729 -33.56 -4.62 -1.39
N THR A 730 -32.27 -4.36 -1.23
CA THR A 730 -31.80 -3.08 -0.69
C THR A 730 -31.80 -1.94 -1.72
N GLU A 731 -31.75 -2.24 -3.02
CA GLU A 731 -31.84 -1.20 -4.06
C GLU A 731 -33.30 -0.88 -4.42
N ASN A 732 -34.20 -1.88 -4.54
CA ASN A 732 -35.51 -1.70 -5.16
C ASN A 732 -36.70 -1.90 -4.21
N VAL A 733 -36.54 -2.72 -3.13
CA VAL A 733 -37.65 -3.06 -2.23
C VAL A 733 -37.59 -2.23 -0.96
N ASN A 734 -36.43 -2.16 -0.30
CA ASN A 734 -36.24 -1.40 0.92
C ASN A 734 -34.92 -0.61 0.87
N PRO A 735 -34.94 0.56 0.24
CA PRO A 735 -33.73 1.38 0.06
C PRO A 735 -33.10 1.93 1.35
N GLN A 736 -33.82 1.88 2.48
CA GLN A 736 -33.27 2.27 3.78
C GLN A 736 -32.23 1.28 4.30
N LEU A 737 -32.29 0.03 3.84
CA LEU A 737 -31.38 -1.02 4.26
C LEU A 737 -30.20 -1.15 3.29
N ASP A 738 -29.10 -1.63 3.82
CA ASP A 738 -27.92 -2.04 3.04
C ASP A 738 -27.32 -3.34 3.62
N TYR A 739 -26.35 -3.91 2.90
CA TYR A 739 -25.71 -5.16 3.32
C TYR A 739 -24.21 -5.15 3.05
N GLU A 740 -23.49 -5.89 3.88
CA GLU A 740 -22.07 -6.24 3.62
C GLU A 740 -21.93 -7.74 3.39
N SER A 741 -20.99 -8.13 2.51
CA SER A 741 -20.69 -9.52 2.24
C SER A 741 -19.23 -9.87 2.48
N LYS A 742 -18.99 -11.04 3.06
CA LYS A 742 -17.65 -11.65 3.20
C LYS A 742 -16.94 -11.81 1.86
N ALA A 743 -17.70 -12.00 0.78
CA ALA A 743 -17.15 -12.15 -0.57
C ALA A 743 -16.48 -10.87 -1.05
N ALA A 744 -16.95 -9.68 -0.66
CA ALA A 744 -16.31 -8.40 -0.97
C ALA A 744 -14.92 -8.29 -0.33
N TYR A 745 -14.79 -8.60 0.95
CA TYR A 745 -13.50 -8.62 1.65
C TYR A 745 -12.53 -9.66 1.08
N ALA A 746 -13.05 -10.84 0.69
CA ALA A 746 -12.24 -11.88 0.03
C ALA A 746 -11.71 -11.42 -1.34
N ALA A 747 -12.52 -10.72 -2.13
CA ALA A 747 -12.11 -10.19 -3.43
C ALA A 747 -11.02 -9.13 -3.30
N GLU A 748 -11.14 -8.23 -2.33
CA GLU A 748 -10.12 -7.23 -2.01
C GLU A 748 -8.78 -7.88 -1.63
N PHE A 749 -8.81 -8.86 -0.72
CA PHE A 749 -7.63 -9.62 -0.31
C PHE A 749 -6.94 -10.32 -1.50
N GLU A 750 -7.71 -11.00 -2.37
CA GLU A 750 -7.16 -11.65 -3.56
C GLU A 750 -6.54 -10.65 -4.54
N GLY A 751 -7.13 -9.47 -4.70
CA GLY A 751 -6.55 -8.36 -5.48
C GLY A 751 -5.18 -7.97 -4.95
N PHE A 752 -5.09 -7.70 -3.66
CA PHE A 752 -3.85 -7.36 -2.95
C PHE A 752 -2.78 -8.45 -3.09
N ARG A 753 -3.11 -9.72 -2.83
CA ARG A 753 -2.22 -10.86 -3.00
C ARG A 753 -1.73 -11.03 -4.44
N GLY A 754 -2.63 -10.84 -5.40
CA GLY A 754 -2.36 -10.91 -6.84
C GLY A 754 -1.35 -9.87 -7.30
N MET A 755 -1.40 -8.66 -6.77
CA MET A 755 -0.43 -7.59 -7.03
C MET A 755 0.99 -8.02 -6.66
N PHE A 756 1.19 -8.52 -5.43
CA PHE A 756 2.53 -8.96 -4.99
C PHE A 756 3.07 -10.13 -5.81
N LEU A 757 2.22 -11.09 -6.19
CA LEU A 757 2.62 -12.19 -7.06
C LEU A 757 3.08 -11.69 -8.43
N MET A 758 2.39 -10.73 -9.01
CA MET A 758 2.71 -10.17 -10.32
C MET A 758 4.00 -9.34 -10.29
N LEU A 759 4.14 -8.42 -9.33
CA LEU A 759 5.35 -7.59 -9.16
C LEU A 759 6.59 -8.43 -8.89
N GLY A 760 6.51 -9.30 -7.90
CA GLY A 760 7.63 -10.16 -7.52
C GLY A 760 7.95 -11.20 -8.60
N GLY A 761 6.93 -11.71 -9.29
CA GLY A 761 7.07 -12.61 -10.44
C GLY A 761 7.77 -11.94 -11.61
N ALA A 762 7.38 -10.73 -11.99
CA ALA A 762 8.02 -9.94 -13.05
C ALA A 762 9.49 -9.64 -12.71
N LEU A 763 9.77 -9.19 -11.49
CA LEU A 763 11.12 -8.95 -11.01
C LEU A 763 11.97 -10.23 -11.08
N SER A 764 11.43 -11.35 -10.59
CA SER A 764 12.10 -12.65 -10.58
C SER A 764 12.38 -13.15 -12.00
N PHE A 765 11.46 -12.95 -12.93
CA PHE A 765 11.60 -13.31 -14.33
C PHE A 765 12.75 -12.52 -15.00
N ILE A 766 12.79 -11.18 -14.80
CA ILE A 766 13.84 -10.34 -15.37
C ILE A 766 15.22 -10.73 -14.78
N VAL A 767 15.30 -10.95 -13.47
CA VAL A 767 16.53 -11.39 -12.81
C VAL A 767 16.92 -12.80 -13.30
N GLY A 768 15.94 -13.66 -13.58
CA GLY A 768 16.14 -14.99 -14.18
C GLY A 768 16.76 -14.95 -15.57
N LEU A 769 16.22 -14.08 -16.45
CA LEU A 769 16.81 -13.85 -17.78
C LEU A 769 18.28 -13.42 -17.68
N VAL A 770 18.56 -12.54 -16.75
CA VAL A 770 19.90 -12.08 -16.40
C VAL A 770 20.80 -13.28 -15.97
N GLY A 771 20.29 -14.12 -15.08
CA GLY A 771 20.98 -15.31 -14.62
C GLY A 771 21.33 -16.28 -15.76
N VAL A 772 20.38 -16.52 -16.65
CA VAL A 772 20.56 -17.38 -17.85
C VAL A 772 21.61 -16.78 -18.79
N LEU A 773 21.58 -15.46 -19.04
CA LEU A 773 22.61 -14.78 -19.84
C LEU A 773 24.00 -14.88 -19.22
N ASN A 774 24.13 -14.72 -17.92
CA ASN A 774 25.37 -14.89 -17.20
C ASN A 774 25.90 -16.33 -17.30
N PHE A 775 25.02 -17.32 -17.18
CA PHE A 775 25.37 -18.72 -17.34
C PHE A 775 25.81 -19.00 -18.76
N PHE A 776 25.08 -18.55 -19.79
CA PHE A 776 25.45 -18.68 -21.18
C PHE A 776 26.85 -18.09 -21.44
N ASN A 777 27.07 -16.84 -20.99
CA ASN A 777 28.37 -16.17 -21.14
C ASN A 777 29.52 -16.90 -20.41
N ALA A 778 29.25 -17.45 -19.23
CA ALA A 778 30.23 -18.21 -18.47
C ALA A 778 30.65 -19.50 -19.19
N VAL A 779 29.68 -20.26 -19.69
CA VAL A 779 29.89 -21.49 -20.44
C VAL A 779 30.59 -21.19 -21.77
N LEU A 780 30.08 -20.21 -22.55
CA LEU A 780 30.67 -19.81 -23.83
C LEU A 780 32.15 -19.44 -23.69
N THR A 781 32.46 -18.59 -22.73
CA THR A 781 33.84 -18.14 -22.49
C THR A 781 34.71 -19.29 -21.96
N GLY A 782 34.17 -20.12 -21.05
CA GLY A 782 34.87 -21.29 -20.53
C GLY A 782 35.28 -22.27 -21.64
N ILE A 783 34.43 -22.40 -22.64
CA ILE A 783 34.65 -23.24 -23.80
C ILE A 783 35.66 -22.61 -24.80
N ILE A 784 35.49 -21.31 -25.10
CA ILE A 784 36.36 -20.57 -26.03
C ILE A 784 37.82 -20.51 -25.51
N THR A 785 38.01 -20.18 -24.24
CA THR A 785 39.35 -20.06 -23.64
C THR A 785 40.07 -21.37 -23.51
N ARG A 786 39.35 -22.50 -23.55
CA ARG A 786 39.87 -23.84 -23.40
C ARG A 786 39.94 -24.62 -24.74
N ARG A 787 39.74 -23.95 -25.89
CA ARG A 787 39.77 -24.59 -27.23
C ARG A 787 41.01 -25.40 -27.43
N ARG A 788 42.18 -24.91 -27.06
CA ARG A 788 43.49 -25.60 -27.19
C ARG A 788 43.56 -26.80 -26.27
N GLU A 789 43.09 -26.73 -25.03
CA GLU A 789 43.02 -27.86 -24.10
C GLU A 789 42.15 -28.98 -24.66
N PHE A 790 40.99 -28.62 -25.24
CA PHE A 790 40.11 -29.60 -25.87
C PHE A 790 40.72 -30.23 -27.10
N ALA A 791 41.49 -29.47 -27.92
CA ALA A 791 42.20 -30.01 -29.05
C ALA A 791 43.33 -30.98 -28.61
N VAL A 792 44.06 -30.68 -27.53
CA VAL A 792 45.06 -31.54 -26.93
C VAL A 792 44.40 -32.82 -26.37
N LEU A 793 43.32 -32.72 -25.65
CA LEU A 793 42.59 -33.89 -25.13
C LEU A 793 42.09 -34.80 -26.26
N GLN A 794 41.59 -34.20 -27.37
CA GLN A 794 41.19 -34.99 -28.55
C GLN A 794 42.35 -35.61 -29.27
N SER A 795 43.52 -34.98 -29.34
CA SER A 795 44.72 -35.55 -29.91
C SER A 795 45.31 -36.72 -29.06
N ILE A 796 45.02 -36.75 -27.75
CA ILE A 796 45.40 -37.86 -26.84
C ILE A 796 44.39 -39.04 -26.89
N GLY A 797 43.24 -38.85 -27.65
CA GLY A 797 42.26 -39.91 -27.84
C GLY A 797 40.88 -39.68 -27.24
N MET A 798 40.58 -38.47 -26.68
CA MET A 798 39.24 -38.17 -26.23
C MET A 798 38.31 -38.02 -27.41
N THR A 799 37.20 -38.74 -27.42
CA THR A 799 36.19 -38.63 -28.48
C THR A 799 35.35 -37.37 -28.36
N GLY A 800 34.81 -36.85 -29.49
CA GLY A 800 33.90 -35.73 -29.50
C GLY A 800 32.65 -35.96 -28.65
N GLY A 801 32.18 -37.21 -28.51
CA GLY A 801 31.10 -37.61 -27.64
C GLY A 801 31.45 -37.47 -26.14
N GLN A 802 32.65 -37.87 -25.76
CA GLN A 802 33.14 -37.72 -24.38
C GLN A 802 33.33 -36.26 -24.01
N LEU A 803 33.82 -35.42 -24.91
CA LEU A 803 33.96 -33.98 -24.70
C LEU A 803 32.57 -33.29 -24.51
N LYS A 804 31.57 -33.67 -25.36
CA LYS A 804 30.18 -33.17 -25.17
C LYS A 804 29.63 -33.58 -23.81
N LYS A 805 29.77 -34.86 -23.41
CA LYS A 805 29.30 -35.36 -22.11
C LYS A 805 29.99 -34.61 -20.95
N MET A 806 31.30 -34.34 -21.04
CA MET A 806 32.02 -33.58 -20.02
C MET A 806 31.49 -32.15 -19.89
N LEU A 807 31.24 -31.45 -21.02
CA LEU A 807 30.69 -30.07 -21.02
C LEU A 807 29.24 -30.00 -20.49
N VAL A 808 28.43 -31.01 -20.83
CA VAL A 808 27.07 -31.14 -20.29
C VAL A 808 27.10 -31.37 -18.77
N LEU A 809 27.97 -32.26 -18.29
CA LEU A 809 28.16 -32.48 -16.85
C LEU A 809 28.63 -31.21 -16.14
N GLU A 810 29.53 -30.42 -16.76
CA GLU A 810 29.96 -29.14 -16.23
C GLU A 810 28.76 -28.14 -16.12
N GLY A 811 27.88 -28.07 -17.14
CA GLY A 811 26.65 -27.30 -17.14
C GLY A 811 25.66 -27.73 -16.05
N LEU A 812 25.42 -29.02 -15.92
CA LEU A 812 24.55 -29.59 -14.88
C LEU A 812 25.09 -29.36 -13.47
N LEU A 813 26.40 -29.37 -13.27
CA LEU A 813 27.02 -29.05 -11.98
C LEU A 813 26.84 -27.58 -11.61
N TYR A 814 26.86 -26.64 -12.57
CA TYR A 814 26.53 -25.22 -12.33
C TYR A 814 25.09 -25.05 -11.87
N THR A 815 24.16 -25.70 -12.59
CA THR A 815 22.72 -25.58 -12.25
C THR A 815 22.39 -26.26 -10.93
N LEU A 816 22.98 -27.42 -10.64
CA LEU A 816 22.83 -28.09 -9.34
C LEU A 816 23.39 -27.24 -8.19
N ALA A 817 24.58 -26.65 -8.38
CA ALA A 817 25.16 -25.75 -7.39
C ALA A 817 24.29 -24.53 -7.16
N ALA A 818 23.63 -23.99 -8.19
CA ALA A 818 22.70 -22.87 -8.07
C ALA A 818 21.44 -23.26 -7.28
N VAL A 819 20.87 -24.44 -7.54
CA VAL A 819 19.70 -24.95 -6.80
C VAL A 819 20.04 -25.20 -5.33
N LEU A 820 21.17 -25.81 -5.03
CA LEU A 820 21.61 -26.05 -3.64
C LEU A 820 21.89 -24.73 -2.91
N ALA A 821 22.52 -23.76 -3.58
CA ALA A 821 22.75 -22.43 -3.01
C ALA A 821 21.43 -21.69 -2.78
N SER A 822 20.45 -21.82 -3.70
CA SER A 822 19.11 -21.24 -3.53
C SER A 822 18.39 -21.83 -2.34
N LEU A 823 18.42 -23.16 -2.21
CA LEU A 823 17.83 -23.86 -1.07
C LEU A 823 18.43 -23.37 0.26
N LEU A 824 19.76 -23.32 0.34
CA LEU A 824 20.45 -22.86 1.54
C LEU A 824 20.08 -21.40 1.89
N LEU A 825 20.08 -20.51 0.90
CA LEU A 825 19.72 -19.11 1.13
C LEU A 825 18.25 -18.95 1.50
N THR A 826 17.34 -19.70 0.90
CA THR A 826 15.92 -19.67 1.24
C THR A 826 15.68 -20.14 2.68
N VAL A 827 16.34 -21.22 3.12
CA VAL A 827 16.21 -21.72 4.50
C VAL A 827 16.73 -20.72 5.52
N VAL A 828 17.79 -19.97 5.20
CA VAL A 828 18.37 -18.98 6.11
C VAL A 828 17.61 -17.65 6.10
N MET A 829 17.28 -17.16 4.90
CA MET A 829 16.65 -15.83 4.75
C MET A 829 15.14 -15.86 4.99
N GLY A 830 14.49 -17.00 4.73
CA GLY A 830 13.03 -17.13 4.84
C GLY A 830 12.49 -16.76 6.22
N PRO A 831 12.98 -17.36 7.31
CA PRO A 831 12.53 -17.00 8.66
C PRO A 831 12.82 -15.53 9.02
N LEU A 832 13.99 -15.00 8.63
CA LEU A 832 14.33 -13.59 8.88
C LEU A 832 13.41 -12.60 8.18
N LEU A 833 13.06 -12.90 6.91
CA LEU A 833 12.09 -12.11 6.17
C LEU A 833 10.68 -12.33 6.71
N GLY A 834 10.36 -13.57 7.14
CA GLY A 834 9.08 -13.89 7.74
C GLY A 834 8.78 -13.07 8.99
N THR A 835 9.75 -12.94 9.89
CA THR A 835 9.59 -12.08 11.09
C THR A 835 9.43 -10.60 10.73
N ALA A 836 10.24 -10.09 9.78
CA ALA A 836 10.15 -8.71 9.34
C ALA A 836 8.83 -8.38 8.63
N VAL A 837 8.27 -9.34 7.87
CA VAL A 837 6.98 -9.16 7.19
C VAL A 837 5.81 -9.28 8.17
N ASN A 838 5.93 -10.17 9.15
CA ASN A 838 4.90 -10.35 10.20
C ASN A 838 4.76 -9.09 11.08
N SER A 839 5.80 -8.27 11.20
CA SER A 839 5.72 -6.97 11.86
C SER A 839 5.13 -5.85 11.00
N LEU A 840 4.90 -6.08 9.71
CA LEU A 840 4.30 -5.12 8.79
C LEU A 840 2.85 -5.48 8.41
N PHE A 841 2.53 -6.77 8.43
CA PHE A 841 1.21 -7.28 8.04
C PHE A 841 0.72 -8.28 9.07
N TRP A 842 -0.23 -7.91 9.90
CA TRP A 842 -0.81 -8.74 10.96
C TRP A 842 -1.44 -10.03 10.44
N PHE A 843 -1.99 -10.01 9.23
CA PHE A 843 -2.56 -11.18 8.55
C PHE A 843 -1.52 -12.05 7.82
N PHE A 844 -0.22 -11.84 8.07
CA PHE A 844 0.85 -12.66 7.49
C PHE A 844 1.21 -13.81 8.42
N THR A 845 1.32 -15.03 7.86
CA THR A 845 1.86 -16.19 8.56
C THR A 845 2.95 -16.81 7.70
N TYR A 846 4.20 -16.82 8.18
CA TYR A 846 5.30 -17.41 7.42
C TYR A 846 5.08 -18.90 7.20
N ARG A 847 4.94 -19.32 5.93
CA ARG A 847 4.81 -20.73 5.51
C ARG A 847 5.94 -21.09 4.56
N PHE A 848 6.89 -21.88 5.02
CA PHE A 848 8.00 -22.31 4.18
C PHE A 848 7.52 -23.16 2.99
N THR A 849 7.95 -22.81 1.77
CA THR A 849 7.58 -23.54 0.56
C THR A 849 8.77 -23.84 -0.33
N LEU A 850 8.88 -25.09 -0.80
CA LEU A 850 9.87 -25.53 -1.79
C LEU A 850 9.32 -25.54 -3.23
N ALA A 851 8.02 -25.31 -3.41
CA ALA A 851 7.36 -25.40 -4.70
C ALA A 851 8.05 -24.60 -5.82
N PRO A 852 8.48 -23.33 -5.62
CA PRO A 852 9.16 -22.58 -6.69
C PRO A 852 10.51 -23.18 -7.08
N ILE A 853 11.27 -23.69 -6.13
CA ILE A 853 12.56 -24.34 -6.39
C ILE A 853 12.34 -25.62 -7.22
N LEU A 854 11.34 -26.42 -6.87
CA LEU A 854 10.96 -27.64 -7.59
C LEU A 854 10.46 -27.33 -9.01
N LEU A 855 9.70 -26.26 -9.19
CA LEU A 855 9.20 -25.81 -10.50
C LEU A 855 10.34 -25.36 -11.43
N ILE A 856 11.36 -24.67 -10.89
CA ILE A 856 12.48 -24.15 -11.68
C ILE A 856 13.53 -25.23 -11.95
N PHE A 857 13.61 -26.26 -11.12
CA PHE A 857 14.61 -27.30 -11.26
C PHE A 857 14.64 -27.95 -12.66
N PRO A 858 13.52 -28.38 -13.28
CA PRO A 858 13.51 -28.90 -14.65
C PRO A 858 14.05 -27.90 -15.68
N ILE A 859 13.71 -26.61 -15.52
CA ILE A 859 14.19 -25.55 -16.40
C ILE A 859 15.71 -25.44 -16.30
N PHE A 860 16.26 -25.51 -15.10
CA PHE A 860 17.72 -25.49 -14.88
C PHE A 860 18.41 -26.71 -15.46
N VAL A 861 17.80 -27.87 -15.39
CA VAL A 861 18.34 -29.11 -16.05
C VAL A 861 18.37 -28.90 -17.56
N VAL A 862 17.30 -28.39 -18.17
CA VAL A 862 17.27 -28.09 -19.62
C VAL A 862 18.34 -27.07 -20.00
N LEU A 863 18.47 -25.97 -19.24
CA LEU A 863 19.52 -24.95 -19.46
C LEU A 863 20.94 -25.57 -19.35
N GLY A 864 21.17 -26.42 -18.34
CA GLY A 864 22.45 -27.13 -18.13
C GLY A 864 22.80 -28.08 -19.25
N LEU A 865 21.81 -28.61 -19.96
CA LEU A 865 21.99 -29.46 -21.14
C LEU A 865 22.17 -28.66 -22.43
N VAL A 866 21.25 -27.71 -22.69
CA VAL A 866 21.13 -27.02 -23.98
C VAL A 866 22.27 -26.01 -24.19
N ILE A 867 22.61 -25.21 -23.18
CA ILE A 867 23.62 -24.13 -23.32
C ILE A 867 25.03 -24.72 -23.66
N PRO A 868 25.55 -25.73 -22.96
CA PRO A 868 26.83 -26.34 -23.33
C PRO A 868 26.81 -26.96 -24.71
N LEU A 869 25.70 -27.62 -25.13
CA LEU A 869 25.57 -28.23 -26.45
C LEU A 869 25.54 -27.20 -27.59
N LEU A 870 24.79 -26.10 -27.43
CA LEU A 870 24.79 -25.01 -28.40
C LEU A 870 26.16 -24.36 -28.54
N THR A 871 26.85 -24.15 -27.44
CA THR A 871 28.18 -23.55 -27.40
C THR A 871 29.23 -24.52 -28.04
N TYR A 872 29.11 -25.81 -27.77
CA TYR A 872 29.99 -26.81 -28.39
C TYR A 872 29.85 -26.84 -29.91
N ARG A 873 28.64 -26.71 -30.48
CA ARG A 873 28.41 -26.67 -31.94
C ARG A 873 29.20 -25.53 -32.61
N SER A 874 29.41 -24.40 -31.93
CA SER A 874 30.21 -23.29 -32.45
C SER A 874 31.70 -23.62 -32.58
N ILE A 875 32.25 -24.51 -31.71
CA ILE A 875 33.62 -24.92 -31.73
C ILE A 875 33.86 -26.12 -32.68
N ALA A 876 32.87 -26.99 -32.79
CA ALA A 876 32.94 -28.19 -33.61
C ALA A 876 33.04 -27.92 -35.14
N ARG A 877 32.84 -26.67 -35.56
CA ARG A 877 33.00 -26.21 -36.97
C ARG A 877 34.46 -26.13 -37.42
N HIS A 878 35.43 -26.10 -36.49
CA HIS A 878 36.87 -26.06 -36.80
C HIS A 878 37.50 -27.42 -36.50
N THR A 879 38.39 -27.86 -37.39
CA THR A 879 39.16 -29.15 -37.24
C THR A 879 40.11 -29.10 -36.04
N VAL A 880 40.51 -30.25 -35.49
CA VAL A 880 41.43 -30.30 -34.34
C VAL A 880 42.77 -29.63 -34.69
N VAL A 881 43.24 -29.78 -35.96
CA VAL A 881 44.48 -29.18 -36.45
C VAL A 881 44.38 -27.64 -36.53
N GLU A 882 43.27 -27.12 -37.04
CA GLU A 882 43.04 -25.66 -37.06
C GLU A 882 43.02 -25.08 -35.65
N ARG A 883 42.36 -25.72 -34.70
CA ARG A 883 42.30 -25.29 -33.29
C ARG A 883 43.65 -25.34 -32.56
N LEU A 884 44.58 -26.17 -33.01
CA LEU A 884 45.94 -26.20 -32.51
C LEU A 884 46.77 -25.06 -33.12
N ARG A 885 46.55 -24.74 -34.42
CA ARG A 885 47.27 -23.68 -35.18
C ARG A 885 46.79 -22.26 -34.87
N GLU A 886 45.50 -22.04 -34.59
CA GLU A 886 44.94 -20.71 -34.25
C GLU A 886 45.56 -20.09 -32.96
N ALA A 887 46.45 -20.81 -32.31
CA ALA A 887 47.09 -20.40 -31.06
C ALA A 887 48.56 -19.99 -31.19
N GLU A 888 49.13 -20.09 -32.39
CA GLU A 888 50.40 -19.47 -32.77
C GLU A 888 50.16 -18.07 -33.38
#